data_8ae8623e072b8afcc779b0f8f7f45738
#
_entry.id   8ae8623e072b8afcc779b0f8f7f45738
#
_cell.length_a   1.000
_cell.length_b   1.000
_cell.length_c   1.000
_cell.angle_alpha   90.00
_cell.angle_beta   90.00
_cell.angle_gamma   90.00
#
_symmetry.space_group_name_H-M   'P 1'
#
loop_
_entity.id
_entity.type
_entity.pdbx_description
1 polymer ?
#
loop_
_entity_poly.entity_id
_entity_poly.type
_entity_poly.pdbx_seq_one_letter_code
_entity_poly.pdbx_strand_id
1 'polypeptide(L)'
;YKSTDGGDTWKKVTKGLPQGLIGKIDFAVSAADPNRLWALVEAPANERGVYRSDDQGESFTLVSTKKDLTDRPFYYCNIDANPLNADVIFVMATNFYKSVNGGKTWKELQPPHGDNHDMWMHPTDTLQFIQCNDGGANITMNGGKSWSTQENQPTAELYQVEVDDQYPYWLYAGQQDNTTIAVPSLPPYDAPAGASAFWMAVGGCETGPAVPKPGDPNIVYSNCKGRFGVYDKRSGQERQYYVGATNIYGHNPRDLKYRFQRVSPVFASYHNPNVVYHGSQYLHKTTNDGITWETISADLTANEPGKQVVSGTPITRDVTGEEYYSTIYEINESRLKEGLIWVGANDGPIHVTKDGGKTWDNVTPSIVPKGGRVDCIEPSPHKEGKAYAAILLYQVGDWKPYLVKTTDYGKSWSIITKGIPADYPTRTIREDPEQEGLLYAGTEYGLFISFNDGASWRPFQQNLPITPVTDIKVFRNNLILSTMGRSFWVMDNISALHQLTKAKTSGNAYLFQPEDGFRFRHNGTGKNAVPNYPAPGVSIDYYLAAPPKDDIKLEILDPDNKLIRSYTSKAPAKDTTKVGTDMATGFTTTRPKTDLSKEAGTHRFNWDMTHEGPWDKDPARSLRGGPMVRPGVYQARLTVDGKSFTQSFEVQMDPKVDMTKTGDEDVKAQERLSLEVVALEDAAKRVAEKIKERRKELEKLIKSGKRTKQYTQEDQKLAQILDQLVTPEGIYMTPMLIDQLRYLRSMLNQADQRPGKDAYERYDELKNRFSNIQNSYVKLEPKM
;
A
#
# COMPACT_ATOMS: atom_id res chain seq x y z
N TYR A 1 15.37 -41.64 10.13
CA TYR A 1 15.42 -42.71 9.16
C TYR A 1 16.45 -42.39 8.07
N LYS A 2 17.12 -43.43 7.52
CA LYS A 2 18.09 -43.32 6.43
C LYS A 2 17.69 -44.24 5.28
N SER A 3 17.78 -43.76 4.06
CA SER A 3 17.64 -44.55 2.84
C SER A 3 18.96 -44.59 2.09
N THR A 4 19.26 -45.68 1.41
CA THR A 4 20.42 -45.87 0.52
C THR A 4 20.01 -46.23 -0.91
N ASP A 5 18.68 -46.21 -1.20
CA ASP A 5 18.08 -46.62 -2.46
C ASP A 5 17.11 -45.54 -3.03
N GLY A 6 17.39 -44.26 -2.72
CA GLY A 6 16.60 -43.15 -3.24
C GLY A 6 15.24 -42.92 -2.56
N GLY A 7 15.02 -43.56 -1.42
CA GLY A 7 13.77 -43.44 -0.65
C GLY A 7 12.83 -44.62 -0.77
N ASP A 8 13.21 -45.65 -1.52
CA ASP A 8 12.39 -46.88 -1.67
C ASP A 8 12.27 -47.65 -0.37
N THR A 9 13.39 -47.74 0.41
CA THR A 9 13.38 -48.33 1.76
C THR A 9 14.04 -47.40 2.79
N TRP A 10 13.60 -47.54 4.04
CA TRP A 10 14.04 -46.70 5.13
C TRP A 10 14.46 -47.50 6.36
N LYS A 11 15.67 -47.30 6.85
CA LYS A 11 16.18 -47.84 8.08
C LYS A 11 16.10 -46.82 9.22
N LYS A 12 15.55 -47.18 10.36
CA LYS A 12 15.54 -46.34 11.54
C LYS A 12 16.95 -46.21 12.11
N VAL A 13 17.45 -44.99 12.28
CA VAL A 13 18.71 -44.69 12.95
C VAL A 13 18.42 -44.25 14.38
N THR A 14 19.03 -44.92 15.35
CA THR A 14 18.82 -44.67 16.78
C THR A 14 20.14 -44.55 17.56
N LYS A 15 21.23 -45.03 17.00
CA LYS A 15 22.53 -45.07 17.69
C LYS A 15 23.06 -43.69 18.00
N GLY A 16 23.18 -43.35 19.28
CA GLY A 16 23.68 -42.04 19.75
C GLY A 16 22.66 -40.90 19.73
N LEU A 17 21.45 -41.15 19.22
CA LEU A 17 20.32 -40.19 19.30
C LEU A 17 19.47 -40.45 20.56
N PRO A 18 18.67 -39.47 21.04
CA PRO A 18 17.74 -39.65 22.14
C PRO A 18 16.83 -40.86 21.91
N GLN A 19 16.61 -41.65 22.96
CA GLN A 19 15.73 -42.84 22.90
C GLN A 19 14.32 -42.56 23.42
N GLY A 20 14.14 -41.44 24.10
CA GLY A 20 12.87 -40.98 24.64
C GLY A 20 12.03 -40.16 23.68
N LEU A 21 11.39 -39.15 24.19
CA LEU A 21 10.56 -38.22 23.43
C LEU A 21 11.45 -37.31 22.60
N ILE A 22 11.21 -37.27 21.30
CA ILE A 22 11.89 -36.42 20.33
C ILE A 22 10.84 -35.53 19.63
N GLY A 23 11.12 -34.25 19.54
CA GLY A 23 10.31 -33.29 18.79
C GLY A 23 10.87 -33.00 17.43
N LYS A 24 11.07 -31.72 17.09
CA LYS A 24 11.65 -31.27 15.81
C LYS A 24 13.11 -31.73 15.66
N ILE A 25 13.45 -32.21 14.48
CA ILE A 25 14.83 -32.48 14.06
C ILE A 25 15.07 -31.79 12.73
N ASP A 26 16.22 -31.11 12.63
CA ASP A 26 16.74 -30.60 11.37
C ASP A 26 18.16 -31.15 11.11
N PHE A 27 18.56 -31.23 9.82
CA PHE A 27 19.83 -31.84 9.41
C PHE A 27 20.60 -30.94 8.45
N ALA A 28 21.93 -30.90 8.63
CA ALA A 28 22.84 -30.27 7.69
C ALA A 28 23.95 -31.23 7.26
N VAL A 29 24.35 -31.12 6.00
CA VAL A 29 25.50 -31.87 5.41
C VAL A 29 26.41 -30.87 4.75
N SER A 30 27.71 -30.92 5.04
CA SER A 30 28.70 -30.11 4.37
C SER A 30 29.20 -30.78 3.08
N ALA A 31 29.27 -30.05 1.99
CA ALA A 31 29.91 -30.50 0.76
C ALA A 31 31.44 -30.78 0.93
N ALA A 32 32.05 -30.16 1.96
CA ALA A 32 33.46 -30.38 2.28
C ALA A 32 33.74 -31.78 2.84
N ASP A 33 32.78 -32.42 3.49
CA ASP A 33 32.86 -33.79 4.01
C ASP A 33 31.48 -34.44 4.02
N PRO A 34 31.08 -35.18 2.99
CA PRO A 34 29.77 -35.79 2.88
C PRO A 34 29.53 -36.93 3.88
N ASN A 35 30.56 -37.40 4.62
CA ASN A 35 30.39 -38.37 5.70
C ASN A 35 29.86 -37.69 6.99
N ARG A 36 30.07 -36.37 7.11
CA ARG A 36 29.73 -35.61 8.28
C ARG A 36 28.35 -34.97 8.16
N LEU A 37 27.47 -35.36 9.08
CA LEU A 37 26.14 -34.80 9.24
C LEU A 37 26.03 -34.12 10.61
N TRP A 38 25.24 -33.08 10.61
CA TRP A 38 24.79 -32.40 11.81
C TRP A 38 23.30 -32.59 11.98
N ALA A 39 22.84 -32.82 13.21
CA ALA A 39 21.43 -32.85 13.54
C ALA A 39 21.16 -31.91 14.72
N LEU A 40 20.21 -31.00 14.56
CA LEU A 40 19.67 -30.18 15.64
C LEU A 40 18.39 -30.86 16.14
N VAL A 41 18.38 -31.26 17.43
CA VAL A 41 17.34 -32.14 17.98
C VAL A 41 16.65 -31.48 19.16
N GLU A 42 15.33 -31.33 19.07
CA GLU A 42 14.47 -31.06 20.20
C GLU A 42 14.25 -32.33 21.01
N ALA A 43 14.65 -32.31 22.26
CA ALA A 43 14.49 -33.40 23.22
C ALA A 43 14.44 -32.87 24.67
N PRO A 44 14.13 -33.69 25.69
CA PRO A 44 14.25 -33.25 27.07
C PRO A 44 15.65 -32.80 27.45
N ALA A 45 15.75 -31.95 28.45
CA ALA A 45 16.87 -31.06 28.78
C ALA A 45 18.30 -31.52 28.52
N ASN A 46 18.67 -32.76 28.88
CA ASN A 46 20.03 -33.28 28.74
C ASN A 46 20.31 -33.97 27.40
N GLU A 47 19.28 -34.19 26.61
CA GLU A 47 19.34 -34.90 25.33
C GLU A 47 19.10 -33.96 24.14
N ARG A 48 18.64 -32.72 24.40
CA ARG A 48 18.48 -31.72 23.31
C ARG A 48 19.80 -31.13 22.88
N GLY A 49 19.87 -30.69 21.63
CA GLY A 49 21.00 -29.93 21.13
C GLY A 49 21.54 -30.40 19.78
N VAL A 50 22.81 -30.11 19.53
CA VAL A 50 23.48 -30.43 18.27
C VAL A 50 24.18 -31.77 18.38
N TYR A 51 23.85 -32.67 17.47
CA TYR A 51 24.46 -33.98 17.29
C TYR A 51 25.29 -34.00 16.02
N ARG A 52 26.39 -34.78 16.04
CA ARG A 52 27.28 -34.98 14.92
C ARG A 52 27.42 -36.47 14.58
N SER A 53 27.37 -36.74 13.31
CA SER A 53 27.76 -38.04 12.72
C SER A 53 28.96 -37.84 11.84
N ASP A 54 29.93 -38.78 11.84
CA ASP A 54 31.08 -38.84 10.94
C ASP A 54 31.04 -40.12 10.09
N ASP A 55 29.89 -40.83 10.04
CA ASP A 55 29.71 -42.12 9.38
C ASP A 55 28.43 -42.14 8.52
N GLN A 56 28.13 -41.01 7.86
CA GLN A 56 26.96 -40.86 6.98
C GLN A 56 25.63 -41.12 7.69
N GLY A 57 25.55 -40.75 8.97
CA GLY A 57 24.30 -40.87 9.76
C GLY A 57 24.01 -42.28 10.30
N GLU A 58 25.00 -43.19 10.33
CA GLU A 58 24.82 -44.51 11.00
C GLU A 58 24.84 -44.38 12.53
N SER A 59 25.60 -43.42 13.06
CA SER A 59 25.64 -43.10 14.48
C SER A 59 25.86 -41.61 14.73
N PHE A 60 25.41 -41.15 15.88
CA PHE A 60 25.49 -39.72 16.28
C PHE A 60 26.14 -39.57 17.66
N THR A 61 26.82 -38.45 17.87
CA THR A 61 27.39 -38.03 19.15
C THR A 61 26.86 -36.63 19.50
N LEU A 62 26.32 -36.45 20.71
CA LEU A 62 25.92 -35.14 21.22
C LEU A 62 27.15 -34.25 21.44
N VAL A 63 27.22 -33.10 20.78
CA VAL A 63 28.36 -32.17 20.82
C VAL A 63 28.04 -30.85 21.54
N SER A 64 26.80 -30.48 21.64
CA SER A 64 26.37 -29.25 22.35
C SER A 64 24.96 -29.39 22.90
N THR A 65 24.79 -29.01 24.16
CA THR A 65 23.49 -28.92 24.86
C THR A 65 23.07 -27.47 25.13
N LYS A 66 23.72 -26.50 24.45
CA LYS A 66 23.40 -25.08 24.61
C LYS A 66 21.91 -24.85 24.33
N LYS A 67 21.19 -24.36 25.36
CA LYS A 67 19.72 -24.23 25.37
C LYS A 67 19.22 -23.34 24.23
N ASP A 68 19.88 -22.22 24.02
CA ASP A 68 19.43 -21.18 23.08
C ASP A 68 19.45 -21.66 21.59
N LEU A 69 20.12 -22.80 21.29
CA LEU A 69 20.10 -23.38 19.95
C LEU A 69 18.79 -24.10 19.62
N THR A 70 17.99 -24.41 20.62
CA THR A 70 16.70 -25.10 20.49
C THR A 70 15.56 -24.32 21.14
N ASP A 71 15.63 -22.99 21.06
CA ASP A 71 14.55 -22.13 21.54
C ASP A 71 13.35 -22.17 20.57
N ARG A 72 12.14 -22.31 21.10
CA ARG A 72 10.88 -22.28 20.34
C ARG A 72 10.88 -23.15 19.07
N PRO A 73 11.19 -24.45 19.15
CA PRO A 73 11.38 -25.32 17.98
C PRO A 73 10.14 -25.49 17.11
N PHE A 74 8.96 -25.16 17.61
CA PHE A 74 7.72 -25.13 16.83
C PHE A 74 7.67 -23.98 15.80
N TYR A 75 8.53 -22.94 15.91
CA TYR A 75 8.65 -21.87 14.93
C TYR A 75 9.93 -21.99 14.09
N TYR A 76 11.09 -22.22 14.69
CA TYR A 76 12.40 -22.25 14.03
C TYR A 76 13.27 -23.38 14.59
N CYS A 77 14.56 -23.24 14.76
CA CYS A 77 15.59 -24.26 15.06
C CYS A 77 15.96 -25.03 13.81
N ASN A 78 16.63 -24.35 12.91
CA ASN A 78 17.21 -24.91 11.70
C ASN A 78 18.74 -24.88 11.81
N ILE A 79 19.40 -25.83 11.14
CA ILE A 79 20.87 -25.95 11.13
C ILE A 79 21.37 -26.01 9.70
N ASP A 80 22.48 -25.31 9.43
CA ASP A 80 23.12 -25.34 8.12
C ASP A 80 24.63 -25.50 8.26
N ALA A 81 25.28 -26.05 7.24
CA ALA A 81 26.70 -26.34 7.24
C ALA A 81 27.44 -25.62 6.11
N ASN A 82 28.61 -25.07 6.43
CA ASN A 82 29.48 -24.40 5.45
C ASN A 82 29.94 -25.38 4.37
N PRO A 83 29.77 -25.07 3.08
CA PRO A 83 30.13 -25.98 1.98
C PRO A 83 31.61 -26.24 1.80
N LEU A 84 32.49 -25.36 2.34
CA LEU A 84 33.96 -25.46 2.21
C LEU A 84 34.65 -25.94 3.49
N ASN A 85 33.94 -25.99 4.64
CA ASN A 85 34.51 -26.42 5.91
C ASN A 85 33.44 -27.09 6.79
N ALA A 86 33.50 -28.40 6.92
CA ALA A 86 32.53 -29.19 7.66
C ALA A 86 32.50 -28.91 9.19
N ASP A 87 33.51 -28.21 9.76
CA ASP A 87 33.50 -27.81 11.16
C ASP A 87 32.82 -26.45 11.40
N VAL A 88 32.42 -25.75 10.32
CA VAL A 88 31.68 -24.49 10.40
C VAL A 88 30.20 -24.76 10.16
N ILE A 89 29.40 -24.47 11.17
CA ILE A 89 27.93 -24.67 11.14
C ILE A 89 27.21 -23.46 11.69
N PHE A 90 25.96 -23.31 11.27
CA PHE A 90 25.08 -22.22 11.68
C PHE A 90 23.80 -22.80 12.27
N VAL A 91 23.24 -22.11 13.25
CA VAL A 91 21.93 -22.44 13.82
C VAL A 91 21.06 -21.19 13.78
N MET A 92 19.89 -21.33 13.15
CA MET A 92 18.81 -20.36 13.09
C MET A 92 17.79 -20.69 14.18
N ALA A 93 17.70 -19.81 15.16
CA ALA A 93 16.79 -19.87 16.30
C ALA A 93 16.30 -18.44 16.58
N THR A 94 15.85 -18.12 17.80
CA THR A 94 15.58 -16.73 18.21
C THR A 94 16.75 -15.83 17.84
N ASN A 95 17.98 -16.28 18.13
CA ASN A 95 19.21 -15.63 17.68
C ASN A 95 19.90 -16.47 16.58
N PHE A 96 20.83 -15.85 15.86
CA PHE A 96 21.59 -16.48 14.80
C PHE A 96 22.98 -16.87 15.28
N TYR A 97 23.30 -18.16 15.29
CA TYR A 97 24.55 -18.68 15.86
C TYR A 97 25.45 -19.28 14.81
N LYS A 98 26.78 -19.11 15.01
CA LYS A 98 27.85 -19.73 14.22
C LYS A 98 28.83 -20.48 15.13
N SER A 99 29.16 -21.70 14.79
CA SER A 99 30.30 -22.45 15.32
C SER A 99 31.37 -22.61 14.27
N VAL A 100 32.63 -22.56 14.66
CA VAL A 100 33.81 -22.78 13.78
C VAL A 100 34.67 -23.96 14.25
N ASN A 101 34.21 -24.73 15.21
CA ASN A 101 34.96 -25.85 15.84
C ASN A 101 34.08 -27.06 16.04
N GLY A 102 33.24 -27.38 15.07
CA GLY A 102 32.39 -28.55 15.09
C GLY A 102 31.36 -28.56 16.18
N GLY A 103 30.67 -27.42 16.44
CA GLY A 103 29.57 -27.32 17.39
C GLY A 103 29.97 -27.23 18.86
N LYS A 104 31.28 -27.19 19.20
CA LYS A 104 31.74 -27.16 20.58
C LYS A 104 31.53 -25.80 21.26
N THR A 105 31.74 -24.71 20.51
CA THR A 105 31.48 -23.35 20.96
C THR A 105 30.73 -22.56 19.90
N TRP A 106 29.99 -21.56 20.34
CA TRP A 106 29.06 -20.80 19.51
C TRP A 106 29.28 -19.31 19.70
N LYS A 107 29.29 -18.59 18.60
CA LYS A 107 29.25 -17.14 18.54
C LYS A 107 27.91 -16.71 17.94
N GLU A 108 27.26 -15.76 18.57
CA GLU A 108 26.09 -15.08 18.02
C GLU A 108 26.49 -14.10 16.94
N LEU A 109 25.78 -14.12 15.85
CA LEU A 109 25.81 -13.10 14.79
C LEU A 109 24.61 -12.18 14.97
N GLN A 110 24.72 -10.93 14.53
CA GLN A 110 23.71 -9.90 14.73
C GLN A 110 23.13 -9.46 13.39
N PRO A 111 22.19 -10.22 12.79
CA PRO A 111 21.40 -9.71 11.68
C PRO A 111 20.48 -8.57 12.17
N PRO A 112 19.90 -7.77 11.27
CA PRO A 112 19.04 -6.63 11.63
C PRO A 112 17.79 -6.98 12.46
N HIS A 113 17.33 -8.23 12.43
CA HIS A 113 16.18 -8.71 13.19
C HIS A 113 16.46 -10.09 13.80
N GLY A 114 15.73 -10.43 14.87
CA GLY A 114 15.72 -11.75 15.49
C GLY A 114 14.85 -12.77 14.76
N ASP A 115 14.59 -13.90 15.42
CA ASP A 115 13.71 -14.98 14.95
C ASP A 115 14.11 -15.47 13.54
N ASN A 116 15.21 -16.24 13.52
CA ASN A 116 15.90 -16.62 12.29
C ASN A 116 15.41 -17.97 11.78
N HIS A 117 15.11 -18.06 10.48
CA HIS A 117 14.45 -19.22 9.88
C HIS A 117 15.31 -20.05 8.94
N ASP A 118 16.03 -19.41 8.03
CA ASP A 118 16.75 -20.12 6.97
C ASP A 118 17.93 -19.29 6.45
N MET A 119 18.84 -19.96 5.74
CA MET A 119 19.95 -19.30 5.06
C MET A 119 20.38 -20.06 3.80
N TRP A 120 20.98 -19.35 2.87
CA TRP A 120 21.71 -19.93 1.75
C TRP A 120 23.11 -19.33 1.68
N MET A 121 24.12 -20.18 1.57
CA MET A 121 25.53 -19.79 1.50
C MET A 121 26.09 -19.99 0.10
N HIS A 122 26.88 -19.02 -0.37
CA HIS A 122 27.57 -19.13 -1.65
C HIS A 122 28.58 -20.32 -1.64
N PRO A 123 28.50 -21.23 -2.62
CA PRO A 123 29.22 -22.50 -2.56
C PRO A 123 30.77 -22.40 -2.63
N THR A 124 31.29 -21.30 -3.16
CA THR A 124 32.73 -21.07 -3.34
C THR A 124 33.25 -19.82 -2.62
N ASP A 125 32.39 -18.98 -2.05
CA ASP A 125 32.76 -17.82 -1.24
C ASP A 125 31.89 -17.72 -0.01
N THR A 126 32.25 -18.41 1.05
CA THR A 126 31.48 -18.55 2.29
C THR A 126 31.42 -17.27 3.16
N LEU A 127 32.00 -16.17 2.69
CA LEU A 127 31.75 -14.85 3.25
C LEU A 127 30.45 -14.24 2.74
N GLN A 128 29.93 -14.75 1.62
CA GLN A 128 28.68 -14.31 1.00
C GLN A 128 27.55 -15.28 1.34
N PHE A 129 26.52 -14.79 2.01
CA PHE A 129 25.28 -15.56 2.23
C PHE A 129 24.09 -14.65 2.46
N ILE A 130 22.91 -15.21 2.20
CA ILE A 130 21.63 -14.61 2.55
C ILE A 130 21.06 -15.35 3.75
N GLN A 131 20.42 -14.62 4.64
CA GLN A 131 19.74 -15.13 5.83
C GLN A 131 18.37 -14.47 5.89
N CYS A 132 17.34 -15.18 6.32
CA CYS A 132 16.00 -14.65 6.54
C CYS A 132 15.57 -14.80 8.00
N ASN A 133 14.76 -13.83 8.41
CA ASN A 133 14.20 -13.68 9.75
C ASN A 133 12.84 -12.98 9.65
N ASP A 134 12.18 -12.78 10.79
CA ASP A 134 10.83 -12.19 10.82
C ASP A 134 10.79 -10.70 10.41
N GLY A 135 11.94 -10.04 10.25
CA GLY A 135 12.04 -8.71 9.65
C GLY A 135 12.24 -8.71 8.14
N GLY A 136 12.51 -9.87 7.52
CA GLY A 136 12.77 -10.02 6.09
C GLY A 136 14.04 -10.81 5.77
N ALA A 137 14.70 -10.49 4.66
CA ALA A 137 15.93 -11.14 4.22
C ALA A 137 17.12 -10.17 4.23
N ASN A 138 18.29 -10.68 4.61
CA ASN A 138 19.53 -9.92 4.70
C ASN A 138 20.67 -10.61 3.95
N ILE A 139 21.43 -9.85 3.19
CA ILE A 139 22.63 -10.31 2.52
C ILE A 139 23.86 -9.80 3.28
N THR A 140 24.82 -10.67 3.51
CA THR A 140 26.16 -10.31 3.97
C THR A 140 27.20 -10.68 2.90
N MET A 141 28.22 -9.82 2.75
CA MET A 141 29.36 -10.01 1.85
C MET A 141 30.68 -10.23 2.63
N ASN A 142 30.60 -10.33 3.97
CA ASN A 142 31.76 -10.34 4.86
C ASN A 142 31.62 -11.30 6.05
N GLY A 143 30.81 -12.35 5.89
CA GLY A 143 30.65 -13.41 6.87
C GLY A 143 29.83 -13.02 8.10
N GLY A 144 28.87 -12.11 7.94
CA GLY A 144 27.97 -11.67 9.00
C GLY A 144 28.50 -10.51 9.85
N LYS A 145 29.52 -9.78 9.37
CA LYS A 145 30.02 -8.57 10.05
C LYS A 145 29.17 -7.34 9.76
N SER A 146 28.55 -7.29 8.60
CA SER A 146 27.55 -6.29 8.21
C SER A 146 26.50 -6.93 7.29
N TRP A 147 25.34 -6.28 7.20
CA TRP A 147 24.15 -6.80 6.53
C TRP A 147 23.51 -5.73 5.65
N SER A 148 22.80 -6.17 4.61
CA SER A 148 21.90 -5.30 3.85
C SER A 148 20.70 -4.88 4.71
N THR A 149 20.06 -3.78 4.32
CA THR A 149 18.80 -3.34 4.94
C THR A 149 17.63 -4.25 4.61
N GLN A 150 16.60 -4.23 5.44
CA GLN A 150 15.28 -4.84 5.22
C GLN A 150 14.23 -3.81 4.76
N GLU A 151 14.49 -2.51 4.95
CA GLU A 151 13.53 -1.43 4.69
C GLU A 151 13.20 -1.23 3.19
N ASN A 152 13.89 -1.88 2.29
CA ASN A 152 13.65 -1.84 0.84
C ASN A 152 12.81 -3.01 0.31
N GLN A 153 12.28 -3.86 1.18
CA GLN A 153 11.48 -5.02 0.81
C GLN A 153 9.98 -4.66 0.87
N PRO A 154 9.20 -4.91 -0.21
CA PRO A 154 7.78 -4.57 -0.25
C PRO A 154 6.93 -5.66 0.42
N THR A 155 7.27 -6.00 1.65
CA THR A 155 6.64 -7.06 2.43
C THR A 155 6.23 -6.56 3.79
N ALA A 156 5.03 -6.93 4.24
CA ALA A 156 4.57 -6.78 5.60
C ALA A 156 3.38 -7.73 5.84
N GLU A 157 3.35 -8.37 6.99
CA GLU A 157 2.22 -9.15 7.46
C GLU A 157 1.35 -8.27 8.34
N LEU A 158 0.18 -7.88 7.81
CA LEU A 158 -0.76 -6.99 8.48
C LEU A 158 -2.03 -7.76 8.84
N TYR A 159 -2.53 -7.57 10.07
CA TYR A 159 -3.69 -8.30 10.57
C TYR A 159 -5.02 -7.60 10.29
N GLN A 160 -5.02 -6.29 10.32
CA GLN A 160 -6.21 -5.43 10.16
C GLN A 160 -5.79 -4.14 9.48
N VAL A 161 -6.76 -3.36 9.01
CA VAL A 161 -6.54 -1.99 8.59
C VAL A 161 -7.57 -1.06 9.20
N GLU A 162 -7.11 0.01 9.81
CA GLU A 162 -7.93 1.14 10.22
C GLU A 162 -7.51 2.41 9.49
N VAL A 163 -8.40 3.39 9.45
CA VAL A 163 -8.16 4.68 8.81
C VAL A 163 -8.60 5.81 9.74
N ASP A 164 -7.90 6.95 9.66
CA ASP A 164 -8.35 8.17 10.33
C ASP A 164 -9.20 9.06 9.41
N ASP A 165 -9.70 10.15 9.96
CA ASP A 165 -10.56 11.11 9.27
C ASP A 165 -9.82 12.31 8.66
N GLN A 166 -8.48 12.32 8.66
CA GLN A 166 -7.66 13.35 8.01
C GLN A 166 -7.85 13.35 6.49
N TYR A 167 -7.34 14.38 5.85
CA TYR A 167 -7.21 14.41 4.40
C TYR A 167 -5.81 14.90 4.00
N PRO A 168 -4.99 14.11 3.31
CA PRO A 168 -5.17 12.68 3.07
C PRO A 168 -5.31 11.88 4.37
N TYR A 169 -6.12 10.80 4.33
CA TYR A 169 -6.25 9.92 5.49
C TYR A 169 -5.00 9.04 5.66
N TRP A 170 -4.80 8.51 6.85
CA TRP A 170 -3.74 7.56 7.15
C TRP A 170 -4.31 6.16 7.34
N LEU A 171 -3.48 5.16 7.03
CA LEU A 171 -3.74 3.75 7.24
C LEU A 171 -2.96 3.27 8.45
N TYR A 172 -3.59 2.44 9.28
CA TYR A 172 -3.03 1.93 10.54
C TYR A 172 -3.17 0.42 10.59
N ALA A 173 -2.13 -0.27 11.06
CA ALA A 173 -2.17 -1.72 11.32
C ALA A 173 -1.17 -2.13 12.39
N GLY A 174 -1.40 -3.32 12.99
CA GLY A 174 -0.35 -4.12 13.57
C GLY A 174 0.42 -4.85 12.48
N GLN A 175 1.73 -4.85 12.58
CA GLN A 175 2.63 -5.53 11.64
C GLN A 175 3.36 -6.63 12.40
N GLN A 176 3.13 -7.88 12.01
CA GLN A 176 3.73 -9.05 12.66
C GLN A 176 5.24 -8.85 12.84
N ASP A 177 5.72 -9.08 14.04
CA ASP A 177 7.12 -9.03 14.48
C ASP A 177 7.84 -7.67 14.32
N ASN A 178 7.17 -6.66 13.75
CA ASN A 178 7.75 -5.35 13.41
C ASN A 178 7.00 -4.15 14.00
N THR A 179 6.23 -4.32 15.06
CA THR A 179 5.44 -3.28 15.74
C THR A 179 4.19 -2.82 14.95
N THR A 180 3.53 -1.76 15.38
CA THR A 180 2.45 -1.12 14.62
C THR A 180 3.00 -0.19 13.57
N ILE A 181 2.21 0.08 12.53
CA ILE A 181 2.59 1.02 11.47
C ILE A 181 1.43 1.95 11.12
N ALA A 182 1.76 3.22 10.91
CA ALA A 182 0.89 4.20 10.29
C ALA A 182 1.54 4.79 9.04
N VAL A 183 0.79 4.86 7.93
CA VAL A 183 1.27 5.42 6.67
C VAL A 183 0.18 6.30 6.04
N PRO A 184 0.52 7.42 5.37
CA PRO A 184 -0.48 8.24 4.69
C PRO A 184 -0.96 7.58 3.40
N SER A 185 -2.24 7.78 3.04
CA SER A 185 -2.82 7.32 1.76
C SER A 185 -2.25 8.07 0.54
N LEU A 186 -1.81 9.31 0.73
CA LEU A 186 -1.09 10.14 -0.24
C LEU A 186 0.03 10.88 0.47
N PRO A 187 1.13 11.25 -0.22
CA PRO A 187 2.20 12.00 0.42
C PRO A 187 1.68 13.32 1.02
N PRO A 188 1.85 13.59 2.31
CA PRO A 188 1.39 14.84 2.91
C PRO A 188 2.19 16.06 2.44
N TYR A 189 3.43 15.84 1.97
CA TYR A 189 4.34 16.82 1.37
C TYR A 189 5.48 16.07 0.65
N ASP A 190 6.26 16.77 -0.17
CA ASP A 190 7.44 16.17 -0.79
C ASP A 190 8.51 15.90 0.27
N ALA A 191 9.00 14.66 0.35
CA ALA A 191 10.07 14.26 1.26
C ALA A 191 11.34 13.85 0.50
N PRO A 192 12.43 14.60 0.59
CA PRO A 192 13.71 14.23 -0.03
C PRO A 192 14.26 12.88 0.46
N ALA A 193 13.93 12.48 1.68
CA ALA A 193 14.31 11.17 2.25
C ALA A 193 13.48 9.99 1.70
N GLY A 194 12.52 10.25 0.81
CA GLY A 194 11.63 9.23 0.25
C GLY A 194 10.40 8.95 1.12
N ALA A 195 9.60 7.99 0.69
CA ALA A 195 8.31 7.70 1.28
C ALA A 195 8.37 7.15 2.71
N SER A 196 9.45 6.47 3.08
CA SER A 196 9.68 5.98 4.46
C SER A 196 9.75 7.11 5.50
N ALA A 197 10.00 8.35 5.07
CA ALA A 197 9.95 9.52 5.95
C ALA A 197 8.58 9.75 6.63
N PHE A 198 7.52 9.15 6.08
CA PHE A 198 6.17 9.27 6.64
C PHE A 198 5.76 8.07 7.48
N TRP A 199 6.53 6.99 7.48
CA TRP A 199 6.20 5.79 8.25
C TRP A 199 6.47 6.02 9.72
N MET A 200 5.51 5.63 10.56
CA MET A 200 5.67 5.78 12.00
C MET A 200 5.04 4.62 12.76
N ALA A 201 5.72 4.18 13.83
CA ALA A 201 5.11 3.33 14.84
C ALA A 201 4.15 4.17 15.69
N VAL A 202 3.02 3.58 16.09
CA VAL A 202 1.94 4.29 16.79
C VAL A 202 1.54 3.60 18.10
N GLY A 203 2.50 3.04 18.81
CA GLY A 203 2.29 2.33 20.07
C GLY A 203 1.83 0.87 19.88
N GLY A 204 1.50 0.20 20.97
CA GLY A 204 1.13 -1.22 20.94
C GLY A 204 2.31 -2.15 20.76
N CYS A 205 2.08 -3.27 20.11
CA CYS A 205 3.09 -4.23 19.66
C CYS A 205 2.69 -4.87 18.32
N GLU A 206 3.43 -5.84 17.88
CA GLU A 206 3.49 -6.37 16.51
C GLU A 206 2.17 -6.77 15.85
N THR A 207 1.17 -7.18 16.61
CA THR A 207 -0.02 -7.82 16.03
C THR A 207 -1.33 -7.17 16.43
N GLY A 208 -1.29 -6.32 17.44
CA GLY A 208 -2.49 -5.68 17.94
C GLY A 208 -3.08 -4.68 16.96
N PRO A 209 -4.40 -4.44 17.02
CA PRO A 209 -5.00 -3.38 16.25
C PRO A 209 -4.38 -2.03 16.60
N ALA A 210 -4.31 -1.15 15.62
CA ALA A 210 -3.94 0.25 15.79
C ALA A 210 -5.12 1.10 15.32
N VAL A 211 -5.89 1.65 16.25
CA VAL A 211 -7.18 2.29 16.01
C VAL A 211 -7.08 3.79 16.29
N PRO A 212 -7.11 4.67 15.27
CA PRO A 212 -7.12 6.10 15.51
C PRO A 212 -8.40 6.55 16.21
N LYS A 213 -8.27 7.51 17.13
CA LYS A 213 -9.42 8.08 17.84
C LYS A 213 -10.26 8.92 16.88
N PRO A 214 -11.56 8.65 16.74
CA PRO A 214 -12.42 9.49 15.91
C PRO A 214 -12.36 10.96 16.35
N GLY A 215 -12.14 11.88 15.41
CA GLY A 215 -12.05 13.32 15.64
C GLY A 215 -10.73 13.83 16.28
N ASP A 216 -9.80 12.95 16.67
CA ASP A 216 -8.44 13.34 17.07
C ASP A 216 -7.39 12.37 16.50
N PRO A 217 -6.93 12.58 15.28
CA PRO A 217 -6.01 11.67 14.60
C PRO A 217 -4.62 11.61 15.23
N ASN A 218 -4.33 12.41 16.27
CA ASN A 218 -3.10 12.33 17.00
C ASN A 218 -3.11 11.24 18.08
N ILE A 219 -4.27 10.74 18.46
CA ILE A 219 -4.42 9.67 19.44
C ILE A 219 -4.69 8.35 18.72
N VAL A 220 -3.91 7.32 19.06
CA VAL A 220 -4.08 5.97 18.51
C VAL A 220 -4.21 4.98 19.67
N TYR A 221 -5.26 4.18 19.65
CA TYR A 221 -5.48 3.07 20.57
C TYR A 221 -4.85 1.81 20.02
N SER A 222 -4.32 0.96 20.89
CA SER A 222 -3.71 -0.31 20.50
C SER A 222 -3.94 -1.38 21.54
N ASN A 223 -3.77 -2.64 21.11
CA ASN A 223 -3.66 -3.79 22.02
C ASN A 223 -2.27 -4.40 21.92
N CYS A 224 -1.73 -4.82 23.06
CA CYS A 224 -0.55 -5.67 23.12
C CYS A 224 -0.78 -6.74 24.20
N LYS A 225 -1.37 -7.90 23.81
CA LYS A 225 -1.62 -9.02 24.75
C LYS A 225 -2.45 -8.62 25.97
N GLY A 226 -3.48 -7.78 25.77
CA GLY A 226 -4.36 -7.25 26.82
C GLY A 226 -3.91 -5.91 27.43
N ARG A 227 -2.72 -5.44 27.11
CA ARG A 227 -2.30 -4.07 27.42
C ARG A 227 -2.96 -3.13 26.42
N PHE A 228 -3.78 -2.21 26.90
CA PHE A 228 -4.42 -1.17 26.10
C PHE A 228 -3.50 0.06 26.06
N GLY A 229 -3.01 0.40 24.88
CA GLY A 229 -2.15 1.55 24.63
C GLY A 229 -2.95 2.75 24.18
N VAL A 230 -2.53 3.95 24.61
CA VAL A 230 -3.03 5.25 24.12
C VAL A 230 -1.83 6.07 23.71
N TYR A 231 -1.48 5.99 22.45
CA TYR A 231 -0.33 6.66 21.86
C TYR A 231 -0.69 8.08 21.43
N ASP A 232 0.11 9.08 21.81
CA ASP A 232 -0.03 10.46 21.35
C ASP A 232 1.10 10.80 20.37
N LYS A 233 0.76 10.96 19.09
CA LYS A 233 1.71 11.28 18.00
C LYS A 233 2.46 12.60 18.21
N ARG A 234 1.90 13.54 18.99
CA ARG A 234 2.52 14.85 19.28
C ARG A 234 3.71 14.73 20.23
N SER A 235 3.60 13.84 21.20
CA SER A 235 4.63 13.64 22.24
C SER A 235 5.49 12.40 22.00
N GLY A 236 5.01 11.45 21.16
CA GLY A 236 5.63 10.15 20.98
C GLY A 236 5.50 9.23 22.20
N GLN A 237 4.59 9.54 23.13
CA GLN A 237 4.41 8.78 24.38
C GLN A 237 3.17 7.91 24.30
N GLU A 238 3.27 6.68 24.82
CA GLU A 238 2.17 5.74 24.99
C GLU A 238 1.80 5.62 26.46
N ARG A 239 0.57 6.01 26.82
CA ARG A 239 -0.03 5.68 28.12
C ARG A 239 -0.54 4.26 28.04
N GLN A 240 -0.30 3.47 29.09
CA GLN A 240 -0.64 2.05 29.12
C GLN A 240 -1.62 1.75 30.22
N TYR A 241 -2.75 1.12 29.85
CA TYR A 241 -3.80 0.73 30.75
C TYR A 241 -4.09 -0.77 30.57
N TYR A 242 -4.79 -1.36 31.54
CA TYR A 242 -5.07 -2.78 31.53
C TYR A 242 -6.47 -3.07 32.07
N VAL A 243 -7.10 -4.08 31.48
CA VAL A 243 -8.18 -4.81 32.15
C VAL A 243 -7.54 -5.93 32.96
N GLY A 244 -7.52 -5.80 34.30
CA GLY A 244 -6.97 -6.82 35.20
C GLY A 244 -5.45 -6.80 35.41
N ALA A 245 -4.68 -6.08 34.61
CA ALA A 245 -3.23 -5.85 34.74
C ALA A 245 -2.39 -7.12 35.04
N THR A 246 -2.71 -8.23 34.37
CA THR A 246 -2.03 -9.53 34.55
C THR A 246 -1.01 -9.73 33.43
N ASN A 247 0.22 -10.11 33.77
CA ASN A 247 1.15 -10.67 32.81
C ASN A 247 0.70 -12.09 32.44
N ILE A 248 0.37 -12.32 31.18
CA ILE A 248 -0.22 -13.57 30.71
C ILE A 248 0.80 -14.65 30.33
N TYR A 249 2.10 -14.32 30.30
CA TYR A 249 3.15 -15.26 29.90
C TYR A 249 3.18 -16.52 30.76
N GLY A 250 3.20 -17.68 30.13
CA GLY A 250 3.36 -18.97 30.81
C GLY A 250 2.12 -19.50 31.54
N HIS A 251 1.04 -18.74 31.60
CA HIS A 251 -0.21 -19.17 32.22
C HIS A 251 -1.04 -20.05 31.29
N ASN A 252 -1.76 -21.05 31.83
CA ASN A 252 -2.84 -21.66 31.08
C ASN A 252 -4.01 -20.66 30.97
N PRO A 253 -4.76 -20.64 29.87
CA PRO A 253 -5.94 -19.78 29.73
C PRO A 253 -6.94 -19.91 30.87
N ARG A 254 -7.17 -21.13 31.37
CA ARG A 254 -8.08 -21.42 32.50
C ARG A 254 -7.67 -20.77 33.83
N ASP A 255 -6.41 -20.44 34.01
CA ASP A 255 -5.87 -19.85 35.24
C ASP A 255 -5.95 -18.30 35.22
N LEU A 256 -6.34 -17.72 34.07
CA LEU A 256 -6.45 -16.27 33.87
C LEU A 256 -7.87 -15.76 34.14
N LYS A 257 -7.98 -14.67 34.87
CA LYS A 257 -9.26 -13.96 35.05
C LYS A 257 -9.80 -13.42 33.72
N TYR A 258 -8.89 -12.88 32.88
CA TYR A 258 -9.18 -12.33 31.55
C TYR A 258 -8.22 -12.97 30.55
N ARG A 259 -8.77 -13.60 29.51
CA ARG A 259 -8.02 -14.21 28.41
C ARG A 259 -7.86 -13.19 27.29
N PHE A 260 -6.68 -12.62 27.17
CA PHE A 260 -6.31 -11.79 26.05
C PHE A 260 -5.32 -12.53 25.16
N GLN A 261 -5.28 -12.16 23.89
CA GLN A 261 -4.32 -12.65 22.93
C GLN A 261 -3.70 -11.49 22.16
N ARG A 262 -2.73 -11.78 21.29
CA ARG A 262 -2.01 -10.77 20.51
C ARG A 262 -2.93 -9.87 19.68
N VAL A 263 -3.97 -10.40 19.05
CA VAL A 263 -4.93 -9.65 18.20
C VAL A 263 -6.25 -9.36 18.89
N SER A 264 -6.30 -9.34 20.22
CA SER A 264 -7.52 -8.97 20.95
C SER A 264 -8.07 -7.65 20.43
N PRO A 265 -9.33 -7.58 19.99
CA PRO A 265 -9.85 -6.45 19.26
C PRO A 265 -10.03 -5.20 20.14
N VAL A 266 -9.72 -4.06 19.56
CA VAL A 266 -10.05 -2.73 20.07
C VAL A 266 -10.94 -2.06 19.02
N PHE A 267 -12.06 -1.50 19.46
CA PHE A 267 -13.03 -0.86 18.55
C PHE A 267 -13.49 0.49 19.12
N ALA A 268 -13.30 1.58 18.37
CA ALA A 268 -13.81 2.89 18.72
C ALA A 268 -15.23 3.07 18.16
N SER A 269 -16.17 3.52 19.04
CA SER A 269 -17.58 3.67 18.66
C SER A 269 -17.76 4.70 17.53
N TYR A 270 -18.64 4.39 16.57
CA TYR A 270 -19.03 5.33 15.52
C TYR A 270 -19.90 6.50 16.05
N HIS A 271 -20.55 6.32 17.20
CA HIS A 271 -21.53 7.25 17.74
C HIS A 271 -20.97 8.18 18.80
N ASN A 272 -19.92 7.72 19.52
CA ASN A 272 -19.31 8.50 20.59
C ASN A 272 -17.78 8.33 20.59
N PRO A 273 -16.99 9.36 20.22
CA PRO A 273 -15.54 9.26 20.09
C PRO A 273 -14.81 8.96 21.41
N ASN A 274 -15.50 9.04 22.55
CA ASN A 274 -14.93 8.69 23.85
C ASN A 274 -15.19 7.23 24.25
N VAL A 275 -16.08 6.52 23.53
CA VAL A 275 -16.39 5.11 23.80
C VAL A 275 -15.47 4.22 23.03
N VAL A 276 -14.76 3.35 23.75
CA VAL A 276 -13.89 2.32 23.15
C VAL A 276 -14.22 0.97 23.79
N TYR A 277 -14.33 -0.05 22.95
CA TYR A 277 -14.53 -1.43 23.35
C TYR A 277 -13.22 -2.21 23.24
N HIS A 278 -13.01 -3.18 24.15
CA HIS A 278 -11.85 -4.07 24.14
C HIS A 278 -12.28 -5.50 24.52
N GLY A 279 -11.83 -6.49 23.75
CA GLY A 279 -12.26 -7.88 23.89
C GLY A 279 -11.24 -8.76 24.64
N SER A 280 -11.64 -9.36 25.78
CA SER A 280 -11.05 -10.59 26.32
C SER A 280 -11.96 -11.78 25.94
N GLN A 281 -12.33 -12.68 26.86
CA GLN A 281 -13.55 -13.51 26.71
C GLN A 281 -14.83 -12.70 27.05
N TYR A 282 -14.67 -11.54 27.64
CA TYR A 282 -15.72 -10.57 27.93
C TYR A 282 -15.55 -9.33 27.08
N LEU A 283 -16.64 -8.61 26.85
CA LEU A 283 -16.58 -7.29 26.25
C LEU A 283 -16.41 -6.23 27.34
N HIS A 284 -15.36 -5.45 27.22
CA HIS A 284 -15.04 -4.32 28.10
C HIS A 284 -15.28 -3.00 27.37
N LYS A 285 -15.76 -2.01 28.13
CA LYS A 285 -16.03 -0.65 27.65
C LYS A 285 -15.32 0.38 28.50
N THR A 286 -14.69 1.38 27.87
CA THR A 286 -14.18 2.57 28.51
C THR A 286 -14.80 3.82 27.89
N THR A 287 -14.88 4.91 28.66
CA THR A 287 -15.33 6.24 28.22
C THR A 287 -14.31 7.33 28.52
N ASN A 288 -13.12 6.94 28.95
CA ASN A 288 -12.05 7.85 29.41
C ASN A 288 -10.66 7.34 29.01
N ASP A 289 -10.51 6.88 27.76
CA ASP A 289 -9.26 6.44 27.19
C ASP A 289 -8.57 5.31 27.99
N GLY A 290 -9.33 4.39 28.59
CA GLY A 290 -8.81 3.21 29.29
C GLY A 290 -8.46 3.42 30.77
N ILE A 291 -8.67 4.61 31.34
CA ILE A 291 -8.42 4.86 32.77
C ILE A 291 -9.33 3.97 33.64
N THR A 292 -10.58 3.78 33.23
CA THR A 292 -11.53 2.85 33.86
C THR A 292 -12.22 1.99 32.82
N TRP A 293 -12.55 0.75 33.23
CA TRP A 293 -13.21 -0.23 32.40
C TRP A 293 -14.47 -0.78 33.06
N GLU A 294 -15.54 -0.92 32.30
CA GLU A 294 -16.74 -1.64 32.64
C GLU A 294 -16.81 -2.93 31.82
N THR A 295 -17.06 -4.08 32.47
CA THR A 295 -17.36 -5.35 31.77
C THR A 295 -18.85 -5.40 31.49
N ILE A 296 -19.23 -5.42 30.21
CA ILE A 296 -20.62 -5.29 29.75
C ILE A 296 -21.17 -6.60 29.14
N SER A 297 -20.52 -7.73 29.40
CA SER A 297 -21.00 -9.03 28.94
C SER A 297 -20.67 -10.15 29.94
N ALA A 298 -21.32 -11.30 29.80
CA ALA A 298 -20.82 -12.59 30.28
C ALA A 298 -19.69 -13.10 29.37
N ASP A 299 -19.14 -14.32 29.65
CA ASP A 299 -18.21 -15.00 28.71
C ASP A 299 -18.94 -15.28 27.39
N LEU A 300 -18.46 -14.68 26.30
CA LEU A 300 -19.04 -14.75 24.95
C LEU A 300 -18.36 -15.81 24.06
N THR A 301 -17.55 -16.69 24.66
CA THR A 301 -16.80 -17.74 23.97
C THR A 301 -17.40 -19.10 24.21
N ALA A 302 -16.96 -20.13 23.46
CA ALA A 302 -17.38 -21.50 23.72
C ALA A 302 -16.73 -22.07 24.98
N ASN A 303 -15.54 -21.60 25.35
CA ASN A 303 -14.81 -21.92 26.57
C ASN A 303 -14.73 -23.42 26.87
N GLU A 304 -14.33 -24.23 25.88
CA GLU A 304 -14.19 -25.67 26.04
C GLU A 304 -13.08 -26.01 27.07
N PRO A 305 -13.38 -26.65 28.21
CA PRO A 305 -12.40 -26.82 29.30
C PRO A 305 -11.15 -27.59 28.92
N GLY A 306 -11.26 -28.56 28.01
CA GLY A 306 -10.13 -29.36 27.53
C GLY A 306 -9.11 -28.60 26.69
N LYS A 307 -9.51 -27.45 26.14
CA LYS A 307 -8.68 -26.56 25.29
C LYS A 307 -8.10 -25.40 26.07
N GLN A 308 -8.41 -25.24 27.35
CA GLN A 308 -7.94 -24.11 28.19
C GLN A 308 -6.57 -24.42 28.80
N VAL A 309 -5.63 -24.86 27.98
CA VAL A 309 -4.24 -25.16 28.33
C VAL A 309 -3.32 -24.41 27.37
N VAL A 310 -2.11 -24.09 27.82
CA VAL A 310 -1.11 -23.46 26.96
C VAL A 310 -0.74 -24.40 25.81
N SER A 311 -0.56 -23.84 24.63
CA SER A 311 -0.16 -24.56 23.41
C SER A 311 1.30 -25.02 23.46
N GLY A 312 1.78 -25.66 22.38
CA GLY A 312 3.12 -26.21 22.25
C GLY A 312 3.17 -27.72 22.49
N THR A 313 4.38 -28.25 22.44
CA THR A 313 4.62 -29.71 22.58
C THR A 313 4.83 -30.10 24.04
N PRO A 314 4.82 -31.43 24.35
CA PRO A 314 5.18 -31.88 25.68
C PRO A 314 6.62 -31.54 26.09
N ILE A 315 7.54 -31.33 25.14
CA ILE A 315 8.94 -30.96 25.39
C ILE A 315 9.05 -29.45 25.57
N THR A 316 8.60 -28.68 24.58
CA THR A 316 8.66 -27.22 24.59
C THR A 316 7.24 -26.65 24.51
N ARG A 317 6.83 -25.94 25.56
CA ARG A 317 5.53 -25.26 25.64
C ARG A 317 5.66 -23.85 25.05
N ASP A 318 4.62 -23.41 24.35
CA ASP A 318 4.48 -22.03 23.98
C ASP A 318 3.98 -21.23 25.18
N VAL A 319 4.86 -20.40 25.73
CA VAL A 319 4.59 -19.63 26.93
C VAL A 319 4.34 -18.15 26.66
N THR A 320 4.23 -17.75 25.40
CA THR A 320 4.11 -16.33 25.00
C THR A 320 2.71 -15.76 25.23
N GLY A 321 1.67 -16.61 25.31
CA GLY A 321 0.29 -16.17 25.41
C GLY A 321 -0.24 -15.50 24.14
N GLU A 322 0.43 -15.72 23.00
CA GLU A 322 0.08 -15.14 21.71
C GLU A 322 -1.28 -15.62 21.20
N GLU A 323 -1.58 -16.88 21.40
CA GLU A 323 -2.64 -17.61 20.70
C GLU A 323 -3.64 -18.28 21.66
N TYR A 324 -4.04 -17.57 22.71
CA TYR A 324 -5.03 -18.10 23.62
C TYR A 324 -6.37 -18.36 22.91
N TYR A 325 -6.86 -19.58 23.08
CA TYR A 325 -8.16 -20.01 22.59
C TYR A 325 -9.28 -19.53 23.50
N SER A 326 -10.50 -19.39 22.95
CA SER A 326 -11.67 -18.88 23.66
C SER A 326 -11.51 -17.41 24.09
N THR A 327 -11.25 -16.57 23.13
CA THR A 327 -11.18 -15.10 23.25
C THR A 327 -12.08 -14.45 22.20
N ILE A 328 -12.57 -13.26 22.47
CA ILE A 328 -13.20 -12.41 21.46
C ILE A 328 -12.14 -12.06 20.42
N TYR A 329 -12.51 -12.17 19.15
CA TYR A 329 -11.64 -11.92 18.01
C TYR A 329 -12.11 -10.72 17.15
N GLU A 330 -13.44 -10.50 17.11
CA GLU A 330 -14.06 -9.41 16.34
C GLU A 330 -15.09 -8.66 17.18
N ILE A 331 -15.10 -7.35 17.08
CA ILE A 331 -16.11 -6.44 17.66
C ILE A 331 -16.50 -5.46 16.56
N ASN A 332 -17.81 -5.31 16.31
CA ASN A 332 -18.29 -4.28 15.39
C ASN A 332 -19.62 -3.69 15.87
N GLU A 333 -19.67 -2.37 16.06
CA GLU A 333 -20.88 -1.64 16.36
C GLU A 333 -21.58 -1.20 15.06
N SER A 334 -22.89 -1.30 15.00
CA SER A 334 -23.66 -0.83 13.85
C SER A 334 -23.50 0.68 13.64
N ARG A 335 -23.24 1.10 12.40
CA ARG A 335 -23.24 2.54 12.03
C ARG A 335 -24.62 3.17 12.13
N LEU A 336 -25.69 2.37 12.08
CA LEU A 336 -27.10 2.83 12.08
C LEU A 336 -27.66 3.03 13.47
N LYS A 337 -27.10 2.34 14.49
CA LYS A 337 -27.69 2.32 15.83
C LYS A 337 -26.65 2.16 16.91
N GLU A 338 -26.54 3.15 17.78
CA GLU A 338 -25.71 3.08 18.98
C GLU A 338 -26.11 1.90 19.87
N GLY A 339 -25.11 1.16 20.36
CA GLY A 339 -25.31 0.02 21.25
C GLY A 339 -25.85 -1.25 20.57
N LEU A 340 -25.99 -1.29 19.25
CA LEU A 340 -26.16 -2.51 18.47
C LEU A 340 -24.76 -3.04 18.13
N ILE A 341 -24.27 -4.00 18.95
CA ILE A 341 -22.89 -4.49 18.88
C ILE A 341 -22.89 -5.98 18.57
N TRP A 342 -22.08 -6.36 17.61
CA TRP A 342 -21.80 -7.75 17.23
C TRP A 342 -20.43 -8.14 17.73
N VAL A 343 -20.31 -9.38 18.21
CA VAL A 343 -19.06 -9.94 18.75
C VAL A 343 -18.88 -11.34 18.22
N GLY A 344 -17.67 -11.62 17.70
CA GLY A 344 -17.25 -12.93 17.24
C GLY A 344 -16.07 -13.46 18.05
N ALA A 345 -16.08 -14.75 18.38
CA ALA A 345 -15.00 -15.40 19.13
C ALA A 345 -14.09 -16.25 18.22
N ASN A 346 -12.85 -16.47 18.65
CA ASN A 346 -11.90 -17.31 17.91
C ASN A 346 -12.19 -18.83 18.01
N ASP A 347 -13.17 -19.21 18.82
CA ASP A 347 -13.64 -20.59 19.00
C ASP A 347 -15.07 -20.83 18.49
N GLY A 348 -15.67 -19.85 17.77
CA GLY A 348 -16.85 -19.99 16.93
C GLY A 348 -18.09 -19.21 17.30
N PRO A 349 -18.41 -18.88 18.56
CA PRO A 349 -19.62 -18.16 18.91
C PRO A 349 -19.70 -16.75 18.30
N ILE A 350 -20.93 -16.42 17.86
CA ILE A 350 -21.32 -15.05 17.48
C ILE A 350 -22.42 -14.60 18.42
N HIS A 351 -22.27 -13.42 19.00
CA HIS A 351 -23.26 -12.80 19.88
C HIS A 351 -23.63 -11.40 19.38
N VAL A 352 -24.84 -10.98 19.70
CA VAL A 352 -25.34 -9.63 19.41
C VAL A 352 -26.05 -9.05 20.63
N THR A 353 -25.78 -7.78 20.91
CA THR A 353 -26.57 -6.95 21.83
C THR A 353 -27.26 -5.84 21.06
N LYS A 354 -28.46 -5.43 21.49
CA LYS A 354 -29.25 -4.35 20.90
C LYS A 354 -29.47 -3.19 21.86
N ASP A 355 -28.89 -3.29 23.06
CA ASP A 355 -29.15 -2.41 24.20
C ASP A 355 -27.86 -1.98 24.94
N GLY A 356 -26.73 -1.99 24.23
CA GLY A 356 -25.42 -1.53 24.74
C GLY A 356 -24.77 -2.50 25.74
N GLY A 357 -25.08 -3.80 25.61
CA GLY A 357 -24.46 -4.85 26.43
C GLY A 357 -25.28 -5.26 27.66
N LYS A 358 -26.50 -4.76 27.84
CA LYS A 358 -27.37 -5.20 28.95
C LYS A 358 -27.88 -6.62 28.78
N THR A 359 -28.21 -6.98 27.54
CA THR A 359 -28.60 -8.34 27.14
C THR A 359 -27.82 -8.80 25.91
N TRP A 360 -27.57 -10.09 25.80
CA TRP A 360 -26.82 -10.73 24.72
C TRP A 360 -27.55 -11.94 24.17
N ASP A 361 -27.77 -11.95 22.88
CA ASP A 361 -28.30 -13.10 22.14
C ASP A 361 -27.15 -13.90 21.51
N ASN A 362 -27.06 -15.22 21.78
CA ASN A 362 -26.18 -16.08 21.00
C ASN A 362 -26.82 -16.40 19.66
N VAL A 363 -26.17 -15.95 18.58
CA VAL A 363 -26.69 -16.05 17.21
C VAL A 363 -25.76 -16.84 16.29
N THR A 364 -24.95 -17.72 16.86
CA THR A 364 -23.97 -18.55 16.13
C THR A 364 -24.66 -19.33 14.99
N PRO A 365 -24.19 -19.24 13.74
CA PRO A 365 -24.81 -19.92 12.60
C PRO A 365 -24.64 -21.44 12.69
N SER A 366 -25.72 -22.16 12.90
CA SER A 366 -25.73 -23.65 12.98
C SER A 366 -25.37 -24.33 11.64
N ILE A 367 -25.41 -23.59 10.55
CA ILE A 367 -25.06 -24.08 9.19
C ILE A 367 -23.56 -24.11 8.92
N VAL A 368 -22.72 -23.56 9.84
CA VAL A 368 -21.25 -23.60 9.78
C VAL A 368 -20.74 -24.63 10.80
N PRO A 369 -19.70 -25.43 10.48
CA PRO A 369 -19.09 -26.32 11.46
C PRO A 369 -18.57 -25.57 12.69
N LYS A 370 -18.59 -26.24 13.85
CA LYS A 370 -18.13 -25.65 15.12
C LYS A 370 -16.62 -25.46 15.15
N GLY A 371 -16.17 -24.48 15.94
CA GLY A 371 -14.75 -24.23 16.22
C GLY A 371 -14.03 -23.38 15.19
N GLY A 372 -14.77 -22.77 14.24
CA GLY A 372 -14.22 -21.80 13.30
C GLY A 372 -13.98 -20.45 13.96
N ARG A 373 -12.87 -19.80 13.63
CA ARG A 373 -12.57 -18.45 14.09
C ARG A 373 -13.44 -17.44 13.33
N VAL A 374 -14.14 -16.60 14.05
CA VAL A 374 -14.93 -15.50 13.46
C VAL A 374 -13.99 -14.34 13.18
N ASP A 375 -13.47 -14.26 11.94
CA ASP A 375 -12.47 -13.27 11.56
C ASP A 375 -13.06 -11.88 11.31
N CYS A 376 -14.32 -11.84 10.86
CA CYS A 376 -14.97 -10.58 10.52
C CYS A 376 -16.48 -10.69 10.72
N ILE A 377 -17.07 -9.62 11.27
CA ILE A 377 -18.51 -9.37 11.24
C ILE A 377 -18.72 -7.96 10.70
N GLU A 378 -19.57 -7.83 9.68
CA GLU A 378 -19.95 -6.56 9.08
C GLU A 378 -21.44 -6.31 9.27
N PRO A 379 -21.85 -5.49 10.23
CA PRO A 379 -23.21 -4.96 10.29
C PRO A 379 -23.46 -4.08 9.08
N SER A 380 -24.56 -4.32 8.35
CA SER A 380 -24.88 -3.54 7.17
C SER A 380 -24.96 -2.04 7.47
N PRO A 381 -24.31 -1.18 6.68
CA PRO A 381 -24.47 0.28 6.79
C PRO A 381 -25.80 0.78 6.22
N HIS A 382 -26.63 -0.11 5.62
CA HIS A 382 -27.89 0.25 4.96
C HIS A 382 -29.13 -0.25 5.70
N LYS A 383 -29.03 -1.38 6.41
CA LYS A 383 -30.18 -2.03 7.07
C LYS A 383 -29.84 -2.50 8.48
N GLU A 384 -30.55 -1.97 9.46
CA GLU A 384 -30.50 -2.47 10.83
C GLU A 384 -30.95 -3.95 10.87
N GLY A 385 -30.21 -4.79 11.60
CA GLY A 385 -30.49 -6.24 11.71
C GLY A 385 -29.92 -7.09 10.57
N LYS A 386 -29.42 -6.49 9.48
CA LYS A 386 -28.66 -7.19 8.44
C LYS A 386 -27.16 -7.18 8.83
N ALA A 387 -26.51 -8.33 8.70
CA ALA A 387 -25.08 -8.46 8.92
C ALA A 387 -24.50 -9.61 8.09
N TYR A 388 -23.20 -9.55 7.90
CA TYR A 388 -22.41 -10.61 7.25
C TYR A 388 -21.31 -11.07 8.20
N ALA A 389 -20.86 -12.32 8.05
CA ALA A 389 -19.68 -12.79 8.76
C ALA A 389 -18.80 -13.66 7.87
N ALA A 390 -17.48 -13.54 8.06
CA ALA A 390 -16.48 -14.44 7.52
C ALA A 390 -15.95 -15.30 8.64
N ILE A 391 -15.95 -16.63 8.44
CA ILE A 391 -15.55 -17.62 9.44
C ILE A 391 -14.46 -18.51 8.84
N LEU A 392 -13.33 -18.61 9.53
CA LEU A 392 -12.14 -19.32 9.08
C LEU A 392 -12.02 -20.66 9.81
N LEU A 393 -11.95 -21.77 9.07
CA LEU A 393 -11.89 -23.12 9.61
C LEU A 393 -10.63 -23.91 9.19
N TYR A 394 -9.70 -23.34 8.41
CA TYR A 394 -8.53 -24.09 7.97
C TYR A 394 -7.68 -24.59 9.15
N GLN A 395 -7.66 -23.87 10.27
CA GLN A 395 -6.95 -24.25 11.50
C GLN A 395 -7.47 -25.56 12.13
N VAL A 396 -8.70 -25.95 11.79
CA VAL A 396 -9.29 -27.24 12.20
C VAL A 396 -9.43 -28.21 11.01
N GLY A 397 -8.72 -27.94 9.91
CA GLY A 397 -8.62 -28.84 8.75
C GLY A 397 -9.72 -28.66 7.70
N ASP A 398 -10.55 -27.63 7.76
CA ASP A 398 -11.59 -27.35 6.75
C ASP A 398 -11.24 -26.07 5.96
N TRP A 399 -10.88 -26.26 4.71
CA TRP A 399 -10.41 -25.20 3.79
C TRP A 399 -11.52 -24.53 2.99
N LYS A 400 -12.79 -24.83 3.27
CA LYS A 400 -13.90 -24.24 2.54
C LYS A 400 -14.11 -22.76 2.90
N PRO A 401 -14.61 -21.95 1.94
CA PRO A 401 -15.04 -20.59 2.25
C PRO A 401 -16.33 -20.61 3.07
N TYR A 402 -16.39 -19.79 4.11
CA TYR A 402 -17.57 -19.58 4.93
C TYR A 402 -17.86 -18.08 5.04
N LEU A 403 -18.73 -17.61 4.14
CA LEU A 403 -19.39 -16.30 4.24
C LEU A 403 -20.86 -16.53 4.53
N VAL A 404 -21.36 -15.92 5.57
CA VAL A 404 -22.76 -16.03 5.97
C VAL A 404 -23.44 -14.67 6.07
N LYS A 405 -24.74 -14.61 5.79
CA LYS A 405 -25.56 -13.43 5.84
C LYS A 405 -26.80 -13.66 6.69
N THR A 406 -27.15 -12.69 7.51
CA THR A 406 -28.43 -12.56 8.22
C THR A 406 -29.17 -11.28 7.85
N THR A 407 -30.49 -11.24 8.02
CA THR A 407 -31.34 -10.04 7.87
C THR A 407 -32.26 -9.83 9.07
N ASP A 408 -32.08 -10.58 10.14
CA ASP A 408 -32.97 -10.68 11.29
C ASP A 408 -32.21 -10.74 12.64
N TYR A 409 -31.09 -10.00 12.71
CA TYR A 409 -30.18 -9.96 13.88
C TYR A 409 -29.57 -11.33 14.23
N GLY A 410 -29.30 -12.17 13.23
CA GLY A 410 -28.67 -13.47 13.43
C GLY A 410 -29.61 -14.60 13.84
N LYS A 411 -30.93 -14.40 13.87
CA LYS A 411 -31.90 -15.48 14.15
C LYS A 411 -31.86 -16.56 13.08
N SER A 412 -31.60 -16.17 11.85
CA SER A 412 -31.34 -17.06 10.71
C SER A 412 -30.15 -16.61 9.89
N TRP A 413 -29.42 -17.58 9.31
CA TRP A 413 -28.25 -17.35 8.47
C TRP A 413 -28.33 -18.12 7.17
N SER A 414 -27.77 -17.56 6.11
CA SER A 414 -27.60 -18.21 4.81
C SER A 414 -26.14 -18.14 4.37
N ILE A 415 -25.63 -19.23 3.75
CA ILE A 415 -24.29 -19.25 3.13
C ILE A 415 -24.35 -18.50 1.80
N ILE A 416 -23.38 -17.62 1.57
CA ILE A 416 -23.31 -16.74 0.38
C ILE A 416 -21.96 -16.86 -0.33
N THR A 417 -21.47 -18.06 -0.63
CA THR A 417 -20.13 -18.32 -1.19
C THR A 417 -20.13 -18.70 -2.68
N LYS A 418 -21.28 -18.67 -3.38
CA LYS A 418 -21.38 -19.09 -4.78
C LYS A 418 -20.47 -18.27 -5.68
N GLY A 419 -19.46 -18.91 -6.31
CA GLY A 419 -18.48 -18.29 -7.20
C GLY A 419 -17.09 -18.11 -6.55
N ILE A 420 -16.96 -18.35 -5.25
CA ILE A 420 -15.66 -18.51 -4.58
C ILE A 420 -15.26 -19.99 -4.68
N PRO A 421 -14.02 -20.33 -5.07
CA PRO A 421 -13.55 -21.73 -5.11
C PRO A 421 -13.67 -22.43 -3.74
N ALA A 422 -13.90 -23.74 -3.78
CA ALA A 422 -14.21 -24.53 -2.57
C ALA A 422 -13.02 -24.70 -1.60
N ASP A 423 -11.82 -24.36 -2.04
CA ASP A 423 -10.55 -24.43 -1.30
C ASP A 423 -9.97 -23.04 -1.00
N TYR A 424 -10.81 -21.98 -1.04
CA TYR A 424 -10.43 -20.60 -0.74
C TYR A 424 -11.05 -20.15 0.59
N PRO A 425 -10.40 -20.40 1.75
CA PRO A 425 -10.87 -19.91 3.04
C PRO A 425 -11.06 -18.38 3.02
N THR A 426 -12.11 -17.90 3.67
CA THR A 426 -12.47 -16.49 3.71
C THR A 426 -12.11 -15.86 5.05
N ARG A 427 -11.52 -14.64 5.00
CA ARG A 427 -11.08 -13.89 6.17
C ARG A 427 -11.94 -12.68 6.49
N THR A 428 -12.41 -11.98 5.47
CA THR A 428 -13.11 -10.72 5.67
C THR A 428 -14.21 -10.50 4.65
N ILE A 429 -15.22 -9.73 5.02
CA ILE A 429 -16.30 -9.28 4.14
C ILE A 429 -16.71 -7.86 4.54
N ARG A 430 -16.96 -7.01 3.55
CA ARG A 430 -17.47 -5.64 3.77
C ARG A 430 -18.56 -5.32 2.77
N GLU A 431 -19.62 -4.63 3.25
CA GLU A 431 -20.63 -4.02 2.38
C GLU A 431 -20.22 -2.58 2.06
N ASP A 432 -20.35 -2.19 0.81
CA ASP A 432 -20.04 -0.83 0.36
C ASP A 432 -20.98 0.18 1.06
N PRO A 433 -20.46 1.25 1.70
CA PRO A 433 -21.28 2.18 2.43
C PRO A 433 -22.15 3.10 1.54
N GLU A 434 -21.82 3.22 0.24
CA GLU A 434 -22.55 4.05 -0.73
C GLU A 434 -23.56 3.22 -1.55
N GLN A 435 -23.34 1.90 -1.67
CA GLN A 435 -24.20 1.04 -2.48
C GLN A 435 -24.60 -0.25 -1.77
N GLU A 436 -25.87 -0.34 -1.36
CA GLU A 436 -26.43 -1.55 -0.76
C GLU A 436 -26.25 -2.78 -1.68
N GLY A 437 -25.76 -3.88 -1.10
CA GLY A 437 -25.57 -5.16 -1.78
C GLY A 437 -24.34 -5.25 -2.71
N LEU A 438 -23.53 -4.20 -2.79
CA LEU A 438 -22.17 -4.30 -3.33
C LEU A 438 -21.25 -4.76 -2.21
N LEU A 439 -20.66 -5.95 -2.38
CA LEU A 439 -19.85 -6.59 -1.33
C LEU A 439 -18.44 -6.89 -1.84
N TYR A 440 -17.48 -6.82 -0.92
CA TYR A 440 -16.10 -7.23 -1.12
C TYR A 440 -15.75 -8.33 -0.12
N ALA A 441 -15.05 -9.38 -0.57
CA ALA A 441 -14.61 -10.47 0.30
C ALA A 441 -13.13 -10.79 0.10
N GLY A 442 -12.38 -10.83 1.20
CA GLY A 442 -10.99 -11.25 1.25
C GLY A 442 -10.88 -12.74 1.56
N THR A 443 -10.01 -13.42 0.82
CA THR A 443 -9.69 -14.85 0.99
C THR A 443 -8.19 -15.04 1.23
N GLU A 444 -7.78 -16.29 1.49
CA GLU A 444 -6.35 -16.67 1.54
C GLU A 444 -5.61 -16.42 0.20
N TYR A 445 -6.33 -16.27 -0.92
CA TYR A 445 -5.74 -16.17 -2.25
C TYR A 445 -6.13 -14.90 -3.01
N GLY A 446 -6.68 -13.89 -2.32
CA GLY A 446 -7.00 -12.61 -2.91
C GLY A 446 -8.44 -12.15 -2.69
N LEU A 447 -8.91 -11.28 -3.59
CA LEU A 447 -10.12 -10.49 -3.43
C LEU A 447 -11.23 -10.94 -4.39
N PHE A 448 -12.47 -10.93 -3.87
CA PHE A 448 -13.70 -11.19 -4.63
C PHE A 448 -14.70 -10.05 -4.46
N ILE A 449 -15.56 -9.86 -5.47
CA ILE A 449 -16.61 -8.84 -5.48
C ILE A 449 -17.96 -9.46 -5.82
N SER A 450 -19.03 -8.97 -5.17
CA SER A 450 -20.42 -9.30 -5.48
C SER A 450 -21.23 -8.04 -5.70
N PHE A 451 -22.03 -7.98 -6.77
CA PHE A 451 -22.94 -6.87 -7.09
C PHE A 451 -24.41 -7.19 -6.77
N ASN A 452 -24.66 -8.30 -6.08
CA ASN A 452 -26.01 -8.82 -5.85
C ASN A 452 -26.18 -9.42 -4.46
N ASP A 453 -25.63 -8.71 -3.47
CA ASP A 453 -25.81 -9.02 -2.04
C ASP A 453 -25.33 -10.45 -1.67
N GLY A 454 -24.22 -10.89 -2.28
CA GLY A 454 -23.60 -12.19 -2.06
C GLY A 454 -24.25 -13.36 -2.81
N ALA A 455 -25.29 -13.13 -3.64
CA ALA A 455 -25.91 -14.19 -4.41
C ALA A 455 -24.94 -14.85 -5.41
N SER A 456 -23.92 -14.11 -5.87
CA SER A 456 -22.78 -14.63 -6.64
C SER A 456 -21.56 -13.74 -6.52
N TRP A 457 -20.39 -14.37 -6.56
CA TRP A 457 -19.08 -13.72 -6.48
C TRP A 457 -18.29 -13.93 -7.77
N ARG A 458 -17.37 -13.00 -8.02
CA ARG A 458 -16.35 -13.12 -9.07
C ARG A 458 -15.01 -12.62 -8.55
N PRO A 459 -13.88 -13.13 -9.07
CA PRO A 459 -12.56 -12.60 -8.73
C PRO A 459 -12.44 -11.10 -9.04
N PHE A 460 -11.80 -10.37 -8.16
CA PHE A 460 -11.54 -8.93 -8.30
C PHE A 460 -10.07 -8.61 -7.98
N GLN A 461 -9.16 -9.37 -8.59
CA GLN A 461 -7.73 -9.34 -8.25
C GLN A 461 -7.01 -8.10 -8.78
N GLN A 462 -7.42 -7.58 -9.94
CA GLN A 462 -6.71 -6.49 -10.63
C GLN A 462 -5.18 -6.74 -10.69
N ASN A 463 -4.36 -5.81 -10.15
CA ASN A 463 -2.91 -5.95 -10.02
C ASN A 463 -2.46 -6.39 -8.61
N LEU A 464 -3.39 -6.76 -7.73
CA LEU A 464 -3.06 -7.33 -6.42
C LEU A 464 -2.38 -8.69 -6.62
N PRO A 465 -1.20 -8.96 -6.06
CA PRO A 465 -0.62 -10.29 -6.10
C PRO A 465 -1.48 -11.31 -5.33
N ILE A 466 -1.27 -12.59 -5.58
CA ILE A 466 -1.91 -13.65 -4.78
C ILE A 466 -1.35 -13.55 -3.37
N THR A 467 -2.23 -13.23 -2.42
CA THR A 467 -1.89 -13.03 -1.01
C THR A 467 -3.17 -13.12 -0.17
N PRO A 468 -3.08 -13.55 1.10
CA PRO A 468 -4.22 -13.44 2.00
C PRO A 468 -4.62 -11.98 2.21
N VAL A 469 -5.90 -11.67 2.01
CA VAL A 469 -6.49 -10.37 2.33
C VAL A 469 -7.09 -10.46 3.72
N THR A 470 -6.44 -9.83 4.69
CA THR A 470 -6.76 -9.98 6.12
C THR A 470 -7.89 -9.07 6.56
N ASP A 471 -7.96 -7.85 6.05
CA ASP A 471 -9.07 -6.93 6.29
C ASP A 471 -9.31 -6.00 5.10
N ILE A 472 -10.51 -5.42 5.06
CA ILE A 472 -10.98 -4.51 4.02
C ILE A 472 -11.64 -3.31 4.70
N LYS A 473 -11.38 -2.10 4.19
CA LYS A 473 -12.16 -0.89 4.50
C LYS A 473 -12.61 -0.24 3.20
N VAL A 474 -13.84 0.25 3.18
CA VAL A 474 -14.32 1.15 2.13
C VAL A 474 -14.46 2.53 2.75
N PHE A 475 -13.63 3.48 2.31
CA PHE A 475 -13.56 4.80 2.90
C PHE A 475 -13.28 5.86 1.83
N ARG A 476 -14.11 6.89 1.77
CA ARG A 476 -14.02 8.00 0.79
C ARG A 476 -13.83 7.46 -0.64
N ASN A 477 -14.69 6.52 -1.03
CA ASN A 477 -14.65 5.86 -2.33
C ASN A 477 -13.30 5.19 -2.69
N ASN A 478 -12.51 4.82 -1.69
CA ASN A 478 -11.33 3.96 -1.86
C ASN A 478 -11.59 2.59 -1.25
N LEU A 479 -11.11 1.55 -1.91
CA LEU A 479 -11.08 0.20 -1.37
C LEU A 479 -9.68 -0.07 -0.82
N ILE A 480 -9.60 -0.26 0.49
CA ILE A 480 -8.36 -0.35 1.25
C ILE A 480 -8.22 -1.75 1.81
N LEU A 481 -7.06 -2.37 1.62
CA LEU A 481 -6.78 -3.73 2.04
C LEU A 481 -5.54 -3.78 2.93
N SER A 482 -5.59 -4.60 3.98
CA SER A 482 -4.41 -5.19 4.60
C SER A 482 -4.19 -6.60 4.07
N THR A 483 -2.93 -7.01 3.99
CA THR A 483 -2.56 -8.34 3.48
C THR A 483 -1.53 -9.01 4.39
N MET A 484 -1.52 -10.34 4.37
CA MET A 484 -0.51 -11.13 5.06
C MET A 484 0.67 -11.38 4.12
N GLY A 485 1.67 -10.50 4.18
CA GLY A 485 2.92 -10.60 3.44
C GLY A 485 3.09 -9.64 2.25
N ARG A 486 2.06 -8.83 1.90
CA ARG A 486 2.13 -7.84 0.80
C ARG A 486 1.76 -6.43 1.22
N SER A 487 1.77 -6.12 2.52
CA SER A 487 1.52 -4.78 3.06
C SER A 487 0.10 -4.26 2.78
N PHE A 488 -0.08 -2.92 2.76
CA PHE A 488 -1.33 -2.26 2.39
C PHE A 488 -1.50 -2.15 0.88
N TRP A 489 -2.77 -2.23 0.44
CA TRP A 489 -3.17 -1.94 -0.94
C TRP A 489 -4.36 -0.99 -0.93
N VAL A 490 -4.34 -0.02 -1.84
CA VAL A 490 -5.45 0.92 -2.03
C VAL A 490 -5.83 0.93 -3.50
N MET A 491 -7.09 0.63 -3.79
CA MET A 491 -7.69 0.93 -5.09
C MET A 491 -8.36 2.30 -4.97
N ASP A 492 -7.71 3.30 -5.53
CA ASP A 492 -8.21 4.66 -5.50
C ASP A 492 -9.44 4.80 -6.37
N ASN A 493 -10.44 5.50 -5.88
CA ASN A 493 -11.69 5.84 -6.54
C ASN A 493 -12.42 4.63 -7.14
N ILE A 494 -13.32 4.03 -6.36
CA ILE A 494 -14.19 2.94 -6.79
C ILE A 494 -15.57 3.40 -7.31
N SER A 495 -15.81 4.70 -7.47
CA SER A 495 -17.11 5.26 -7.89
C SER A 495 -17.63 4.69 -9.21
N ALA A 496 -16.74 4.26 -10.09
CA ALA A 496 -17.13 3.55 -11.32
C ALA A 496 -17.83 2.20 -11.03
N LEU A 497 -17.51 1.52 -9.92
CA LEU A 497 -18.17 0.27 -9.53
C LEU A 497 -19.64 0.50 -9.16
N HIS A 498 -19.95 1.62 -8.51
CA HIS A 498 -21.32 2.02 -8.15
C HIS A 498 -22.21 2.23 -9.40
N GLN A 499 -21.61 2.63 -10.51
CA GLN A 499 -22.30 2.94 -11.75
C GLN A 499 -22.21 1.81 -12.80
N LEU A 500 -21.46 0.75 -12.53
CA LEU A 500 -21.11 -0.26 -13.54
C LEU A 500 -22.33 -1.00 -14.12
N THR A 501 -23.33 -1.28 -13.29
CA THR A 501 -24.57 -1.94 -13.75
C THR A 501 -25.33 -1.04 -14.75
N LYS A 502 -25.43 0.26 -14.43
CA LYS A 502 -26.01 1.27 -15.31
C LYS A 502 -25.20 1.41 -16.61
N ALA A 503 -23.87 1.46 -16.51
CA ALA A 503 -23.00 1.56 -17.68
C ALA A 503 -23.22 0.41 -18.68
N LYS A 504 -23.30 -0.82 -18.19
CA LYS A 504 -23.51 -2.02 -19.02
C LYS A 504 -24.87 -2.06 -19.72
N THR A 505 -25.88 -1.37 -19.20
CA THR A 505 -27.23 -1.33 -19.76
C THR A 505 -27.49 -0.08 -20.61
N SER A 506 -26.59 0.92 -20.60
CA SER A 506 -26.78 2.23 -21.25
C SER A 506 -26.41 2.27 -22.74
N GLY A 507 -25.98 1.17 -23.35
CA GLY A 507 -25.62 1.08 -24.76
C GLY A 507 -24.12 0.85 -25.01
N ASN A 508 -23.62 1.34 -26.18
CA ASN A 508 -22.27 1.01 -26.64
C ASN A 508 -21.14 1.72 -25.86
N ALA A 509 -21.43 2.86 -25.24
CA ALA A 509 -20.48 3.61 -24.46
C ALA A 509 -21.15 4.32 -23.28
N TYR A 510 -20.39 4.56 -22.22
CA TYR A 510 -20.83 5.29 -21.03
C TYR A 510 -19.66 6.08 -20.45
N LEU A 511 -19.90 7.33 -20.11
CA LEU A 511 -18.97 8.15 -19.32
C LEU A 511 -19.46 8.15 -17.87
N PHE A 512 -18.63 7.59 -16.97
CA PHE A 512 -18.96 7.60 -15.54
C PHE A 512 -18.93 9.02 -15.00
N GLN A 513 -19.74 9.30 -13.99
CA GLN A 513 -19.65 10.52 -13.20
C GLN A 513 -18.30 10.53 -12.49
N PRO A 514 -17.38 11.45 -12.80
CA PRO A 514 -16.12 11.56 -12.06
C PRO A 514 -16.36 12.05 -10.62
N GLU A 515 -15.44 11.70 -9.73
CA GLU A 515 -15.35 12.36 -8.43
C GLU A 515 -14.69 13.73 -8.54
N ASP A 516 -14.95 14.57 -7.55
CA ASP A 516 -14.29 15.85 -7.40
C ASP A 516 -12.79 15.67 -7.15
N GLY A 517 -11.99 16.58 -7.65
CA GLY A 517 -10.54 16.55 -7.51
C GLY A 517 -10.02 17.65 -6.60
N PHE A 518 -8.95 17.34 -5.87
CA PHE A 518 -8.22 18.35 -5.08
C PHE A 518 -6.93 18.78 -5.77
N ARG A 519 -6.62 20.06 -5.69
CA ARG A 519 -5.41 20.66 -6.25
C ARG A 519 -4.15 20.26 -5.47
N PHE A 520 -3.86 18.98 -5.41
CA PHE A 520 -2.61 18.52 -4.80
C PHE A 520 -1.39 18.83 -5.64
N ARG A 521 -0.33 19.26 -4.96
CA ARG A 521 0.97 19.57 -5.55
C ARG A 521 2.05 18.61 -5.01
N HIS A 522 1.85 17.30 -5.18
CA HIS A 522 2.90 16.31 -4.91
C HIS A 522 3.31 15.63 -6.22
N ASN A 523 4.55 15.19 -6.29
CA ASN A 523 5.01 14.35 -7.38
C ASN A 523 4.61 12.91 -7.10
N GLY A 524 3.97 12.24 -8.06
CA GLY A 524 3.75 10.80 -7.96
C GLY A 524 5.10 10.07 -7.83
N THR A 525 5.12 8.99 -7.07
CA THR A 525 6.31 8.14 -6.96
C THR A 525 6.57 7.41 -8.28
N GLY A 526 7.84 7.19 -8.63
CA GLY A 526 8.21 6.47 -9.87
C GLY A 526 7.70 5.03 -9.87
N LYS A 527 7.66 4.39 -11.05
CA LYS A 527 7.09 3.04 -11.29
C LYS A 527 7.57 1.92 -10.35
N ASN A 528 8.73 2.08 -9.74
CA ASN A 528 9.34 1.09 -8.84
C ASN A 528 9.46 1.60 -7.40
N ALA A 529 8.81 2.71 -7.08
CA ALA A 529 8.83 3.25 -5.73
C ALA A 529 7.88 2.46 -4.82
N VAL A 530 8.29 2.29 -3.59
CA VAL A 530 7.45 1.73 -2.50
C VAL A 530 7.39 2.78 -1.40
N PRO A 531 6.23 3.24 -1.03
CA PRO A 531 4.90 3.01 -1.62
C PRO A 531 4.75 3.65 -3.01
N ASN A 532 3.89 3.06 -3.84
CA ASN A 532 3.53 3.61 -5.14
C ASN A 532 2.23 4.43 -4.99
N TYR A 533 2.38 5.74 -4.87
CA TYR A 533 1.23 6.64 -4.78
C TYR A 533 0.66 7.00 -6.15
N PRO A 534 -0.68 7.20 -6.27
CA PRO A 534 -1.29 7.66 -7.51
C PRO A 534 -0.78 9.07 -7.86
N ALA A 535 -0.75 9.36 -9.16
CA ALA A 535 -0.50 10.73 -9.62
C ALA A 535 -1.69 11.64 -9.24
N PRO A 536 -1.46 12.89 -8.83
CA PRO A 536 -2.52 13.85 -8.61
C PRO A 536 -3.36 14.03 -9.87
N GLY A 537 -4.66 14.21 -9.70
CA GLY A 537 -5.55 14.43 -10.85
C GLY A 537 -6.99 14.04 -10.57
N VAL A 538 -7.82 14.18 -11.61
CA VAL A 538 -9.20 13.70 -11.62
C VAL A 538 -9.28 12.43 -12.45
N SER A 539 -9.75 11.34 -11.86
CA SER A 539 -10.00 10.09 -12.57
C SER A 539 -11.27 10.20 -13.40
N ILE A 540 -11.14 10.08 -14.72
CA ILE A 540 -12.23 10.08 -15.67
C ILE A 540 -12.37 8.68 -16.23
N ASP A 541 -13.39 7.98 -15.76
CA ASP A 541 -13.65 6.60 -16.13
C ASP A 541 -14.68 6.53 -17.28
N TYR A 542 -14.50 5.59 -18.20
CA TYR A 542 -15.47 5.33 -19.28
C TYR A 542 -15.57 3.83 -19.58
N TYR A 543 -16.73 3.43 -20.09
CA TYR A 543 -17.03 2.06 -20.48
C TYR A 543 -17.31 1.99 -21.99
N LEU A 544 -16.76 0.97 -22.64
CA LEU A 544 -17.04 0.62 -24.04
C LEU A 544 -17.53 -0.82 -24.09
N ALA A 545 -18.73 -1.04 -24.64
CA ALA A 545 -19.29 -2.39 -24.79
C ALA A 545 -18.55 -3.20 -25.86
N ALA A 546 -18.00 -2.53 -26.88
CA ALA A 546 -17.18 -3.08 -27.96
C ALA A 546 -16.20 -2.00 -28.44
N PRO A 547 -15.12 -2.36 -29.14
CA PRO A 547 -14.22 -1.39 -29.76
C PRO A 547 -14.98 -0.47 -30.73
N PRO A 548 -14.89 0.89 -30.58
CA PRO A 548 -15.52 1.83 -31.49
C PRO A 548 -14.86 1.84 -32.87
N LYS A 549 -15.61 2.22 -33.89
CA LYS A 549 -15.12 2.29 -35.28
C LYS A 549 -14.12 3.43 -35.44
N ASP A 550 -14.47 4.60 -34.93
CA ASP A 550 -13.67 5.80 -35.02
C ASP A 550 -12.76 6.00 -33.83
N ASP A 551 -11.84 6.95 -33.89
CA ASP A 551 -11.07 7.38 -32.74
C ASP A 551 -11.99 8.07 -31.73
N ILE A 552 -11.79 7.75 -30.45
CA ILE A 552 -12.50 8.41 -29.36
C ILE A 552 -11.77 9.69 -28.96
N LYS A 553 -12.54 10.66 -28.46
CA LYS A 553 -12.04 11.97 -28.03
C LYS A 553 -12.57 12.28 -26.64
N LEU A 554 -11.68 12.71 -25.75
CA LEU A 554 -12.02 13.24 -24.43
C LEU A 554 -11.61 14.71 -24.38
N GLU A 555 -12.54 15.58 -24.03
CA GLU A 555 -12.33 17.02 -23.88
C GLU A 555 -12.63 17.44 -22.46
N ILE A 556 -11.79 18.31 -21.92
CA ILE A 556 -12.00 18.96 -20.62
C ILE A 556 -12.38 20.41 -20.88
N LEU A 557 -13.49 20.83 -20.32
CA LEU A 557 -14.06 22.17 -20.44
C LEU A 557 -14.00 22.88 -19.09
N ASP A 558 -13.69 24.17 -19.11
CA ASP A 558 -13.67 25.01 -17.92
C ASP A 558 -15.09 25.43 -17.46
N PRO A 559 -15.24 26.11 -16.31
CA PRO A 559 -16.54 26.62 -15.84
C PRO A 559 -17.29 27.53 -16.83
N ASP A 560 -16.57 28.12 -17.78
CA ASP A 560 -17.11 28.98 -18.83
C ASP A 560 -17.41 28.21 -20.15
N ASN A 561 -17.37 26.86 -20.12
CA ASN A 561 -17.49 25.94 -21.27
C ASN A 561 -16.40 26.12 -22.35
N LYS A 562 -15.27 26.68 -22.00
CA LYS A 562 -14.14 26.83 -22.90
C LYS A 562 -13.27 25.57 -22.82
N LEU A 563 -12.78 25.10 -23.98
CA LEU A 563 -11.89 23.95 -24.06
C LEU A 563 -10.55 24.25 -23.39
N ILE A 564 -10.17 23.41 -22.42
CA ILE A 564 -8.87 23.44 -21.73
C ILE A 564 -7.91 22.48 -22.41
N ARG A 565 -8.29 21.19 -22.54
CA ARG A 565 -7.46 20.15 -23.14
C ARG A 565 -8.30 19.14 -23.90
N SER A 566 -7.66 18.50 -24.89
CA SER A 566 -8.27 17.43 -25.68
C SER A 566 -7.32 16.25 -25.77
N TYR A 567 -7.86 15.05 -25.62
CA TYR A 567 -7.17 13.77 -25.71
C TYR A 567 -7.85 12.88 -26.74
N THR A 568 -7.11 11.96 -27.37
CA THR A 568 -7.63 11.08 -28.41
C THR A 568 -7.00 9.69 -28.33
N SER A 569 -7.70 8.69 -28.83
CA SER A 569 -7.18 7.33 -29.00
C SER A 569 -6.27 7.17 -30.22
N LYS A 570 -6.15 8.21 -31.06
CA LYS A 570 -5.25 8.18 -32.22
C LYS A 570 -3.80 8.02 -31.75
N ALA A 571 -3.16 6.94 -32.20
CA ALA A 571 -1.75 6.71 -31.86
C ALA A 571 -0.89 7.90 -32.31
N PRO A 572 -0.01 8.43 -31.44
CA PRO A 572 0.92 9.48 -31.83
C PRO A 572 1.86 8.96 -32.92
N ALA A 573 2.12 9.79 -33.95
CA ALA A 573 3.07 9.47 -34.99
C ALA A 573 4.47 9.28 -34.36
N LYS A 574 5.00 8.05 -34.37
CA LYS A 574 6.28 7.57 -33.84
C LYS A 574 6.67 8.09 -32.47
N ASP A 575 6.80 7.15 -31.53
CA ASP A 575 7.34 7.43 -30.19
C ASP A 575 8.85 7.76 -30.27
N THR A 576 9.15 9.04 -30.11
CA THR A 576 10.53 9.56 -30.00
C THR A 576 10.92 9.86 -28.57
N THR A 577 10.28 9.24 -27.60
CA THR A 577 10.45 9.51 -26.17
C THR A 577 11.87 9.22 -25.68
N LYS A 578 12.71 10.25 -25.65
CA LYS A 578 13.81 10.34 -24.70
C LYS A 578 13.26 11.03 -23.44
N VAL A 579 13.19 10.29 -22.34
CA VAL A 579 13.01 10.87 -21.00
C VAL A 579 14.22 11.74 -20.72
N GLY A 580 14.03 13.04 -20.54
CA GLY A 580 15.10 14.00 -20.24
C GLY A 580 14.85 14.67 -18.90
N THR A 581 15.88 14.75 -18.06
CA THR A 581 15.86 15.65 -16.90
C THR A 581 16.22 17.06 -17.38
N ASP A 582 15.35 18.03 -17.11
CA ASP A 582 15.68 19.44 -17.33
C ASP A 582 16.70 19.86 -16.27
N MET A 583 17.93 20.11 -16.71
CA MET A 583 19.04 20.47 -15.83
C MET A 583 18.86 21.82 -15.12
N ALA A 584 18.02 22.72 -15.67
CA ALA A 584 17.77 24.04 -15.07
C ALA A 584 16.75 23.97 -13.92
N THR A 585 15.82 23.00 -13.97
CA THR A 585 14.74 22.87 -12.98
C THR A 585 14.85 21.60 -12.14
N GLY A 586 15.73 20.66 -12.48
CA GLY A 586 15.88 19.36 -11.80
C GLY A 586 14.70 18.40 -12.02
N PHE A 587 13.68 18.76 -12.81
CA PHE A 587 12.50 17.94 -13.03
C PHE A 587 12.73 16.88 -14.12
N THR A 588 12.47 15.63 -13.78
CA THR A 588 12.40 14.54 -14.76
C THR A 588 11.00 14.55 -15.39
N THR A 589 10.91 14.86 -16.68
CA THR A 589 9.64 14.84 -17.40
C THR A 589 9.27 13.40 -17.75
N THR A 590 8.40 12.77 -16.96
CA THR A 590 7.67 11.57 -17.39
C THR A 590 6.58 12.00 -18.37
N ARG A 591 6.37 11.23 -19.45
CA ARG A 591 5.26 11.46 -20.38
C ARG A 591 3.95 11.12 -19.68
N PRO A 592 2.99 12.05 -19.52
CA PRO A 592 1.65 11.68 -19.12
C PRO A 592 1.09 10.67 -20.11
N LYS A 593 0.40 9.63 -19.65
CA LYS A 593 -0.34 8.73 -20.52
C LYS A 593 -1.49 9.52 -21.13
N THR A 594 -1.35 9.92 -22.39
CA THR A 594 -2.34 10.75 -23.10
C THR A 594 -3.27 9.94 -24.00
N ASP A 595 -3.04 8.64 -24.09
CA ASP A 595 -3.75 7.76 -25.01
C ASP A 595 -5.00 7.17 -24.36
N LEU A 596 -6.14 7.32 -25.01
CA LEU A 596 -7.40 6.71 -24.62
C LEU A 596 -7.46 5.29 -25.20
N SER A 597 -7.85 4.30 -24.41
CA SER A 597 -8.05 2.94 -24.88
C SER A 597 -9.36 2.82 -25.67
N LYS A 598 -9.34 2.06 -26.78
CA LYS A 598 -10.51 1.72 -27.59
C LYS A 598 -11.00 0.27 -27.33
N GLU A 599 -10.40 -0.45 -26.44
CA GLU A 599 -10.79 -1.83 -26.18
C GLU A 599 -12.15 -1.90 -25.48
N ALA A 600 -12.83 -3.03 -25.59
CA ALA A 600 -14.03 -3.28 -24.81
C ALA A 600 -13.70 -3.37 -23.31
N GLY A 601 -14.52 -2.78 -22.46
CA GLY A 601 -14.33 -2.80 -21.02
C GLY A 601 -14.39 -1.43 -20.38
N THR A 602 -13.98 -1.36 -19.10
CA THR A 602 -13.87 -0.12 -18.32
C THR A 602 -12.45 0.38 -18.37
N HIS A 603 -12.29 1.68 -18.64
CA HIS A 603 -11.00 2.35 -18.78
C HIS A 603 -10.95 3.55 -17.85
N ARG A 604 -9.78 3.84 -17.30
CA ARG A 604 -9.49 5.03 -16.49
C ARG A 604 -8.49 5.92 -17.21
N PHE A 605 -8.84 7.19 -17.32
CA PHE A 605 -7.95 8.28 -17.72
C PHE A 605 -7.79 9.23 -16.54
N ASN A 606 -6.55 9.60 -16.19
CA ASN A 606 -6.28 10.57 -15.13
C ASN A 606 -5.92 11.91 -15.76
N TRP A 607 -6.74 12.95 -15.52
CA TRP A 607 -6.44 14.31 -15.91
C TRP A 607 -5.68 15.00 -14.78
N ASP A 608 -4.51 15.53 -15.09
CA ASP A 608 -3.58 16.16 -14.15
C ASP A 608 -3.99 17.56 -13.68
N MET A 609 -5.23 17.99 -13.94
CA MET A 609 -5.79 19.31 -13.60
C MET A 609 -4.97 20.47 -14.14
N THR A 610 -4.31 20.32 -15.29
CA THR A 610 -3.52 21.39 -15.91
C THR A 610 -4.09 21.80 -17.26
N HIS A 611 -3.83 23.06 -17.62
CA HIS A 611 -3.95 23.56 -18.97
C HIS A 611 -2.87 22.98 -19.88
N GLU A 612 -2.97 23.22 -21.18
CA GLU A 612 -1.86 22.99 -22.11
C GLU A 612 -0.70 23.94 -21.81
N GLY A 613 0.52 23.41 -21.86
CA GLY A 613 1.73 24.21 -21.79
C GLY A 613 2.11 24.85 -23.11
N PRO A 614 3.24 25.56 -23.19
CA PRO A 614 3.70 26.19 -24.43
C PRO A 614 4.08 25.10 -25.44
N TRP A 615 3.81 25.40 -26.71
CA TRP A 615 4.23 24.55 -27.82
C TRP A 615 5.75 24.33 -27.82
N ASP A 616 6.17 23.16 -28.25
CA ASP A 616 7.56 22.79 -28.47
C ASP A 616 7.66 22.00 -29.77
N LYS A 617 8.76 22.16 -30.52
CA LYS A 617 9.02 21.37 -31.73
C LYS A 617 9.18 19.87 -31.41
N ASP A 618 9.76 19.58 -30.27
CA ASP A 618 9.83 18.20 -29.75
C ASP A 618 8.43 17.76 -29.27
N PRO A 619 7.80 16.80 -29.93
CA PRO A 619 6.48 16.29 -29.50
C PRO A 619 6.48 15.78 -28.07
N ALA A 620 7.63 15.30 -27.56
CA ALA A 620 7.75 14.84 -26.19
C ALA A 620 7.68 16.00 -25.17
N ARG A 621 7.95 17.23 -25.57
CA ARG A 621 7.90 18.44 -24.74
C ARG A 621 6.70 19.33 -25.02
N SER A 622 6.10 19.17 -26.20
CA SER A 622 4.99 20.03 -26.63
C SER A 622 3.80 19.90 -25.69
N LEU A 623 3.20 21.04 -25.36
CA LEU A 623 1.99 21.16 -24.52
C LEU A 623 2.15 20.68 -23.07
N ARG A 624 3.37 20.48 -22.61
CA ARG A 624 3.66 20.13 -21.21
C ARG A 624 3.92 21.36 -20.35
N GLY A 625 3.73 21.20 -19.04
CA GLY A 625 4.02 22.24 -18.05
C GLY A 625 3.05 23.41 -18.13
N GLY A 626 1.80 23.15 -18.48
CA GLY A 626 0.72 24.13 -18.34
C GLY A 626 0.44 24.42 -16.87
N PRO A 627 -0.16 25.58 -16.56
CA PRO A 627 -0.54 25.92 -15.21
C PRO A 627 -1.69 25.02 -14.73
N MET A 628 -1.74 24.79 -13.42
CA MET A 628 -2.84 24.11 -12.78
C MET A 628 -4.11 24.98 -12.85
N VAL A 629 -5.25 24.35 -13.17
CA VAL A 629 -6.54 25.06 -13.29
C VAL A 629 -7.01 25.60 -11.94
N ARG A 630 -7.79 26.68 -11.93
CA ARG A 630 -8.44 27.25 -10.73
C ARG A 630 -9.51 26.30 -10.14
N PRO A 631 -9.91 26.46 -8.89
CA PRO A 631 -11.12 25.82 -8.36
C PRO A 631 -12.36 26.19 -9.17
N GLY A 632 -13.30 25.23 -9.29
CA GLY A 632 -14.57 25.41 -9.99
C GLY A 632 -15.14 24.14 -10.59
N VAL A 633 -16.31 24.28 -11.25
CA VAL A 633 -17.03 23.15 -11.88
C VAL A 633 -16.54 22.98 -13.32
N TYR A 634 -15.96 21.83 -13.60
CA TYR A 634 -15.43 21.43 -14.91
C TYR A 634 -16.33 20.40 -15.56
N GLN A 635 -16.13 20.15 -16.85
CA GLN A 635 -16.84 19.11 -17.58
C GLN A 635 -15.88 18.22 -18.33
N ALA A 636 -16.09 16.91 -18.24
CA ALA A 636 -15.50 15.91 -19.12
C ALA A 636 -16.52 15.57 -20.23
N ARG A 637 -16.10 15.66 -21.49
CA ARG A 637 -16.93 15.31 -22.65
C ARG A 637 -16.24 14.23 -23.48
N LEU A 638 -16.78 13.02 -23.44
CA LEU A 638 -16.32 11.87 -24.21
C LEU A 638 -17.14 11.74 -25.51
N THR A 639 -16.46 11.67 -26.65
CA THR A 639 -17.09 11.42 -27.96
C THR A 639 -16.67 10.05 -28.49
N VAL A 640 -17.66 9.19 -28.78
CA VAL A 640 -17.51 7.82 -29.30
C VAL A 640 -18.45 7.64 -30.50
N ASP A 641 -17.92 7.27 -31.66
CA ASP A 641 -18.71 7.05 -32.90
C ASP A 641 -19.74 8.17 -33.16
N GLY A 642 -19.31 9.43 -33.00
CA GLY A 642 -20.12 10.64 -33.21
C GLY A 642 -21.14 10.99 -32.11
N LYS A 643 -21.25 10.20 -31.04
CA LYS A 643 -22.08 10.51 -29.88
C LYS A 643 -21.23 11.08 -28.76
N SER A 644 -21.72 12.13 -28.11
CA SER A 644 -21.03 12.77 -26.99
C SER A 644 -21.76 12.50 -25.67
N PHE A 645 -20.98 12.23 -24.63
CA PHE A 645 -21.40 12.02 -23.25
C PHE A 645 -20.67 13.08 -22.41
N THR A 646 -21.40 13.76 -21.52
CA THR A 646 -20.82 14.83 -20.70
C THR A 646 -21.16 14.59 -19.23
N GLN A 647 -20.15 14.79 -18.36
CA GLN A 647 -20.30 14.73 -16.90
C GLN A 647 -19.58 15.94 -16.30
N SER A 648 -20.12 16.50 -15.23
CA SER A 648 -19.53 17.62 -14.50
C SER A 648 -18.85 17.10 -13.23
N PHE A 649 -17.76 17.76 -12.81
CA PHE A 649 -17.07 17.51 -11.55
C PHE A 649 -16.47 18.81 -11.04
N GLU A 650 -16.16 18.87 -9.75
CA GLU A 650 -15.55 20.05 -9.15
C GLU A 650 -14.04 19.84 -8.94
N VAL A 651 -13.26 20.87 -9.20
CA VAL A 651 -11.86 20.97 -8.74
C VAL A 651 -11.86 21.87 -7.52
N GLN A 652 -11.41 21.35 -6.40
CA GLN A 652 -11.38 22.02 -5.09
C GLN A 652 -9.94 22.38 -4.70
N MET A 653 -9.81 23.31 -3.75
CA MET A 653 -8.51 23.61 -3.14
C MET A 653 -8.01 22.43 -2.31
N ASP A 654 -6.69 22.27 -2.20
CA ASP A 654 -6.09 21.38 -1.20
C ASP A 654 -6.59 21.77 0.21
N PRO A 655 -7.24 20.88 0.96
CA PRO A 655 -7.78 21.18 2.29
C PRO A 655 -6.73 21.69 3.30
N LYS A 656 -5.44 21.47 3.01
CA LYS A 656 -4.33 21.97 3.86
C LYS A 656 -3.97 23.42 3.58
N VAL A 657 -4.45 24.00 2.49
CA VAL A 657 -4.19 25.42 2.15
C VAL A 657 -5.07 26.32 3.01
N ASP A 658 -4.42 27.24 3.72
CA ASP A 658 -5.11 28.25 4.54
C ASP A 658 -5.80 29.29 3.62
N MET A 659 -7.11 29.11 3.41
CA MET A 659 -7.91 29.96 2.55
C MET A 659 -8.04 31.43 3.05
N THR A 660 -7.63 31.70 4.28
CA THR A 660 -7.56 33.08 4.80
C THR A 660 -6.33 33.84 4.26
N LYS A 661 -5.30 33.09 3.82
CA LYS A 661 -4.06 33.63 3.25
C LYS A 661 -4.01 33.53 1.73
N THR A 662 -4.64 32.52 1.14
CA THR A 662 -4.68 32.28 -0.31
C THR A 662 -6.12 31.95 -0.71
N GLY A 663 -6.87 32.94 -1.15
CA GLY A 663 -8.27 32.79 -1.54
C GLY A 663 -8.43 32.45 -3.04
N ASP A 664 -9.69 32.21 -3.45
CA ASP A 664 -10.05 31.89 -4.84
C ASP A 664 -9.58 32.96 -5.84
N GLU A 665 -9.69 34.24 -5.49
CA GLU A 665 -9.25 35.35 -6.37
C GLU A 665 -7.73 35.36 -6.57
N ASP A 666 -6.96 34.93 -5.59
CA ASP A 666 -5.50 34.83 -5.69
C ASP A 666 -5.11 33.71 -6.68
N VAL A 667 -5.80 32.55 -6.60
CA VAL A 667 -5.59 31.42 -7.50
C VAL A 667 -6.07 31.73 -8.92
N LYS A 668 -7.18 32.46 -9.07
CA LYS A 668 -7.64 32.98 -10.39
C LYS A 668 -6.62 33.94 -11.01
N ALA A 669 -6.07 34.83 -10.20
CA ALA A 669 -5.02 35.77 -10.67
C ALA A 669 -3.73 35.03 -11.07
N GLN A 670 -3.36 33.98 -10.30
CA GLN A 670 -2.22 33.11 -10.61
C GLN A 670 -2.42 32.35 -11.92
N GLU A 671 -3.59 31.72 -12.12
CA GLU A 671 -3.93 31.02 -13.36
C GLU A 671 -3.85 31.95 -14.56
N ARG A 672 -4.48 33.13 -14.48
CA ARG A 672 -4.48 34.13 -15.55
C ARG A 672 -3.07 34.57 -15.95
N LEU A 673 -2.24 35.00 -14.97
CA LEU A 673 -0.87 35.44 -15.27
C LEU A 673 -0.04 34.27 -15.83
N SER A 674 -0.21 33.05 -15.30
CA SER A 674 0.50 31.88 -15.80
C SER A 674 0.14 31.53 -17.25
N LEU A 675 -1.13 31.68 -17.64
CA LEU A 675 -1.60 31.46 -19.01
C LEU A 675 -1.03 32.55 -19.96
N GLU A 676 -0.94 33.78 -19.50
CA GLU A 676 -0.32 34.87 -20.27
C GLU A 676 1.19 34.61 -20.54
N VAL A 677 1.90 34.07 -19.51
CA VAL A 677 3.31 33.66 -19.64
C VAL A 677 3.45 32.48 -20.62
N VAL A 678 2.54 31.48 -20.53
CA VAL A 678 2.52 30.34 -21.47
C VAL A 678 2.34 30.80 -22.91
N ALA A 679 1.39 31.73 -23.15
CA ALA A 679 1.13 32.25 -24.49
C ALA A 679 2.35 33.04 -25.05
N LEU A 680 3.05 33.79 -24.20
CA LEU A 680 4.24 34.51 -24.59
C LEU A 680 5.44 33.57 -24.86
N GLU A 681 5.61 32.51 -24.04
CA GLU A 681 6.63 31.46 -24.26
C GLU A 681 6.37 30.72 -25.58
N ASP A 682 5.11 30.37 -25.86
CA ASP A 682 4.69 29.73 -27.10
C ASP A 682 5.05 30.60 -28.32
N ALA A 683 4.70 31.89 -28.30
CA ALA A 683 5.02 32.82 -29.36
C ALA A 683 6.53 32.94 -29.58
N ALA A 684 7.32 33.04 -28.51
CA ALA A 684 8.77 33.13 -28.60
C ALA A 684 9.41 31.85 -29.18
N LYS A 685 8.95 30.68 -28.77
CA LYS A 685 9.42 29.38 -29.31
C LYS A 685 9.10 29.24 -30.80
N ARG A 686 7.91 29.61 -31.23
CA ARG A 686 7.52 29.57 -32.66
C ARG A 686 8.37 30.49 -33.51
N VAL A 687 8.66 31.70 -33.04
CA VAL A 687 9.56 32.63 -33.74
C VAL A 687 10.97 32.04 -33.83
N ALA A 688 11.50 31.51 -32.72
CA ALA A 688 12.82 30.89 -32.72
C ALA A 688 12.92 29.72 -33.72
N GLU A 689 11.87 28.90 -33.83
CA GLU A 689 11.85 27.76 -34.76
C GLU A 689 11.79 28.22 -36.22
N LYS A 690 10.95 29.20 -36.56
CA LYS A 690 10.91 29.80 -37.89
C LYS A 690 12.29 30.33 -38.30
N ILE A 691 12.99 31.02 -37.39
CA ILE A 691 14.35 31.50 -37.63
C ILE A 691 15.31 30.33 -37.89
N LYS A 692 15.26 29.26 -37.09
CA LYS A 692 16.13 28.08 -37.27
C LYS A 692 15.89 27.43 -38.64
N GLU A 693 14.64 27.29 -39.05
CA GLU A 693 14.28 26.71 -40.36
C GLU A 693 14.80 27.61 -41.51
N ARG A 694 14.61 28.93 -41.42
CA ARG A 694 15.09 29.85 -42.42
C ARG A 694 16.62 29.84 -42.52
N ARG A 695 17.32 29.79 -41.41
CA ARG A 695 18.80 29.70 -41.38
C ARG A 695 19.30 28.40 -42.05
N LYS A 696 18.64 27.27 -41.88
CA LYS A 696 18.96 26.03 -42.60
C LYS A 696 18.78 26.15 -44.12
N GLU A 697 17.75 26.88 -44.56
CA GLU A 697 17.55 27.18 -45.99
C GLU A 697 18.66 28.10 -46.52
N LEU A 698 18.99 29.16 -45.79
CA LEU A 698 20.06 30.09 -46.15
C LEU A 698 21.41 29.39 -46.23
N GLU A 699 21.71 28.47 -45.34
CA GLU A 699 22.94 27.66 -45.39
C GLU A 699 23.07 26.88 -46.71
N LYS A 700 21.97 26.28 -47.17
CA LYS A 700 21.92 25.56 -48.47
C LYS A 700 22.11 26.52 -49.63
N LEU A 701 21.45 27.69 -49.58
CA LEU A 701 21.56 28.72 -50.62
C LEU A 701 22.96 29.33 -50.71
N ILE A 702 23.61 29.59 -49.59
CA ILE A 702 25.00 30.04 -49.50
C ILE A 702 25.96 29.03 -50.12
N LYS A 703 25.78 27.72 -49.78
CA LYS A 703 26.56 26.63 -50.37
C LYS A 703 26.37 26.48 -51.88
N SER A 704 25.23 26.88 -52.41
CA SER A 704 24.98 26.87 -53.87
C SER A 704 25.66 27.98 -54.67
N GLY A 705 26.32 28.94 -54.01
CA GLY A 705 27.08 30.01 -54.65
C GLY A 705 26.25 31.18 -55.21
N LYS A 706 24.91 31.11 -55.16
CA LYS A 706 24.04 32.21 -55.67
C LYS A 706 23.75 33.24 -54.58
N ARG A 707 23.92 34.54 -54.87
CA ARG A 707 23.64 35.68 -53.95
C ARG A 707 24.27 35.51 -52.56
N THR A 708 25.42 34.91 -52.45
CA THR A 708 26.07 34.50 -51.19
C THR A 708 26.20 35.68 -50.20
N LYS A 709 26.61 36.89 -50.64
CA LYS A 709 26.72 38.05 -49.74
C LYS A 709 25.38 38.44 -49.09
N GLN A 710 24.30 38.44 -49.87
CA GLN A 710 22.98 38.84 -49.41
C GLN A 710 22.47 37.79 -48.37
N TYR A 711 22.59 36.51 -48.68
CA TYR A 711 22.14 35.42 -47.79
C TYR A 711 22.98 35.32 -46.53
N THR A 712 24.27 35.56 -46.58
CA THR A 712 25.14 35.67 -45.41
C THR A 712 24.73 36.79 -44.47
N GLN A 713 24.40 37.97 -45.02
CA GLN A 713 23.92 39.10 -44.22
C GLN A 713 22.57 38.83 -43.58
N GLU A 714 21.66 38.15 -44.29
CA GLU A 714 20.37 37.73 -43.73
C GLU A 714 20.57 36.71 -42.60
N ASP A 715 21.41 35.69 -42.81
CA ASP A 715 21.72 34.68 -41.79
C ASP A 715 22.33 35.30 -40.53
N GLN A 716 23.29 36.24 -40.68
CA GLN A 716 23.89 36.93 -39.54
C GLN A 716 22.86 37.73 -38.71
N LYS A 717 21.92 38.42 -39.36
CA LYS A 717 20.84 39.14 -38.66
C LYS A 717 19.89 38.20 -37.96
N LEU A 718 19.53 37.09 -38.59
CA LEU A 718 18.68 36.06 -37.99
C LEU A 718 19.38 35.37 -36.80
N ALA A 719 20.69 35.14 -36.88
CA ALA A 719 21.49 34.63 -35.78
C ALA A 719 21.43 35.56 -34.55
N GLN A 720 21.65 36.87 -34.75
CA GLN A 720 21.58 37.86 -33.68
C GLN A 720 20.19 37.93 -33.00
N ILE A 721 19.12 37.70 -33.76
CA ILE A 721 17.75 37.61 -33.20
C ILE A 721 17.57 36.32 -32.44
N LEU A 722 18.05 35.20 -32.97
CA LEU A 722 17.95 33.88 -32.32
C LEU A 722 18.70 33.85 -30.98
N ASP A 723 19.88 34.48 -30.91
CA ASP A 723 20.70 34.58 -29.71
C ASP A 723 20.03 35.38 -28.57
N GLN A 724 19.02 36.21 -28.87
CA GLN A 724 18.21 36.89 -27.86
C GLN A 724 17.05 36.04 -27.36
N LEU A 725 16.63 35.01 -28.13
CA LEU A 725 15.52 34.11 -27.81
C LEU A 725 15.98 32.85 -27.09
N VAL A 726 17.06 32.24 -27.56
CA VAL A 726 17.49 30.89 -27.16
C VAL A 726 18.81 30.96 -26.41
N THR A 727 18.85 30.36 -25.24
CA THR A 727 20.07 30.22 -24.44
C THR A 727 21.07 29.32 -25.16
N PRO A 728 22.36 29.73 -25.27
CA PRO A 728 23.41 28.86 -25.84
C PRO A 728 23.56 27.55 -25.10
N GLU A 729 24.02 26.51 -25.78
CA GLU A 729 24.37 25.23 -25.15
C GLU A 729 25.54 25.40 -24.18
N GLY A 730 25.46 24.80 -23.01
CA GLY A 730 26.51 24.83 -21.98
C GLY A 730 25.96 24.72 -20.56
N ILE A 731 26.89 24.67 -19.60
CA ILE A 731 26.55 24.66 -18.17
C ILE A 731 26.60 26.13 -17.66
N TYR A 732 25.55 26.56 -16.93
CA TYR A 732 25.45 27.90 -16.33
C TYR A 732 25.52 29.07 -17.35
N MET A 733 24.99 28.85 -18.55
CA MET A 733 24.90 29.89 -19.55
C MET A 733 23.86 30.94 -19.14
N THR A 734 24.05 32.18 -19.58
CA THR A 734 23.09 33.28 -19.36
C THR A 734 21.72 32.94 -19.96
N PRO A 735 20.65 32.86 -19.19
CA PRO A 735 19.33 32.51 -19.73
C PRO A 735 18.77 33.61 -20.63
N MET A 736 18.38 33.25 -21.85
CA MET A 736 17.74 34.14 -22.81
C MET A 736 16.21 34.13 -22.63
N LEU A 737 15.48 34.84 -23.50
CA LEU A 737 14.07 35.15 -23.29
C LEU A 737 13.20 33.91 -23.01
N ILE A 738 13.36 32.82 -23.78
CA ILE A 738 12.53 31.61 -23.61
C ILE A 738 12.74 30.98 -22.23
N ASP A 739 13.99 30.91 -21.77
CA ASP A 739 14.29 30.32 -20.46
C ASP A 739 13.91 31.26 -19.31
N GLN A 740 13.95 32.57 -19.49
CA GLN A 740 13.41 33.52 -18.52
C GLN A 740 11.89 33.41 -18.37
N LEU A 741 11.16 33.20 -19.47
CA LEU A 741 9.71 32.95 -19.44
C LEU A 741 9.39 31.60 -18.75
N ARG A 742 10.18 30.57 -19.08
CA ARG A 742 10.06 29.26 -18.41
C ARG A 742 10.29 29.38 -16.91
N TYR A 743 11.30 30.12 -16.49
CA TYR A 743 11.59 30.36 -15.08
C TYR A 743 10.43 31.08 -14.37
N LEU A 744 9.90 32.17 -14.96
CA LEU A 744 8.76 32.89 -14.41
C LEU A 744 7.52 31.95 -14.26
N ARG A 745 7.23 31.17 -15.32
CA ARG A 745 6.15 30.17 -15.30
C ARG A 745 6.36 29.13 -14.20
N SER A 746 7.57 28.61 -14.05
CA SER A 746 7.89 27.64 -13.00
C SER A 746 7.67 28.23 -11.61
N MET A 747 8.15 29.44 -11.36
CA MET A 747 7.98 30.15 -10.09
C MET A 747 6.50 30.35 -9.73
N LEU A 748 5.68 30.76 -10.70
CA LEU A 748 4.24 30.96 -10.51
C LEU A 748 3.50 29.67 -10.16
N ASN A 749 4.02 28.50 -10.55
CA ASN A 749 3.36 27.20 -10.37
C ASN A 749 3.89 26.38 -9.18
N GLN A 750 4.79 26.91 -8.35
CA GLN A 750 5.37 26.15 -7.23
C GLN A 750 4.39 25.88 -6.08
N ALA A 751 3.49 26.84 -5.83
CA ALA A 751 2.51 26.75 -4.76
C ALA A 751 1.20 27.42 -5.17
N ASP A 752 0.12 27.21 -4.44
CA ASP A 752 -1.09 28.01 -4.54
C ASP A 752 -0.83 29.34 -3.84
N GLN A 753 -0.81 30.42 -4.60
CA GLN A 753 -0.37 31.73 -4.10
C GLN A 753 -0.94 32.89 -4.92
N ARG A 754 -1.05 34.05 -4.28
CA ARG A 754 -1.21 35.32 -4.99
C ARG A 754 0.08 35.67 -5.72
N PRO A 755 0.07 35.98 -7.02
CA PRO A 755 1.27 36.47 -7.70
C PRO A 755 1.79 37.76 -7.06
N GLY A 756 3.07 37.80 -6.78
CA GLY A 756 3.71 39.01 -6.27
C GLY A 756 3.76 40.13 -7.30
N LYS A 757 3.91 41.38 -6.87
CA LYS A 757 3.98 42.56 -7.73
C LYS A 757 5.11 42.41 -8.77
N ASP A 758 6.26 41.94 -8.35
CA ASP A 758 7.45 41.71 -9.18
C ASP A 758 7.24 40.65 -10.27
N ALA A 759 6.33 39.68 -10.07
CA ALA A 759 5.96 38.73 -11.12
C ALA A 759 5.26 39.42 -12.31
N TYR A 760 4.37 40.38 -12.04
CA TYR A 760 3.72 41.19 -13.06
C TYR A 760 4.70 42.12 -13.76
N GLU A 761 5.54 42.82 -12.99
CA GLU A 761 6.59 43.72 -13.52
C GLU A 761 7.55 42.93 -14.43
N ARG A 762 7.94 41.71 -13.99
CA ARG A 762 8.80 40.84 -14.80
C ARG A 762 8.12 40.35 -16.07
N TYR A 763 6.85 39.98 -16.00
CA TYR A 763 6.08 39.62 -17.18
C TYR A 763 6.04 40.78 -18.21
N ASP A 764 5.75 41.96 -17.77
CA ASP A 764 5.69 43.15 -18.64
C ASP A 764 7.05 43.46 -19.28
N GLU A 765 8.14 43.33 -18.53
CA GLU A 765 9.51 43.48 -19.06
C GLU A 765 9.80 42.44 -20.16
N LEU A 766 9.51 41.15 -19.91
CA LEU A 766 9.73 40.07 -20.87
C LEU A 766 8.84 40.21 -22.10
N LYS A 767 7.61 40.67 -21.94
CA LYS A 767 6.67 40.96 -23.02
C LYS A 767 7.18 42.10 -23.92
N ASN A 768 7.67 43.18 -23.33
CA ASN A 768 8.27 44.29 -24.07
C ASN A 768 9.54 43.86 -24.81
N ARG A 769 10.39 43.04 -24.17
CA ARG A 769 11.57 42.46 -24.80
C ARG A 769 11.21 41.59 -26.00
N PHE A 770 10.19 40.70 -25.86
CA PHE A 770 9.71 39.90 -26.97
C PHE A 770 9.16 40.73 -28.11
N SER A 771 8.38 41.78 -27.83
CA SER A 771 7.82 42.68 -28.84
C SER A 771 8.90 43.34 -29.67
N ASN A 772 10.00 43.77 -29.06
CA ASN A 772 11.16 44.36 -29.78
C ASN A 772 11.87 43.32 -30.67
N ILE A 773 12.04 42.09 -30.17
CA ILE A 773 12.62 40.98 -30.94
C ILE A 773 11.72 40.61 -32.13
N GLN A 774 10.42 40.48 -31.90
CA GLN A 774 9.43 40.17 -32.93
C GLN A 774 9.39 41.24 -34.03
N ASN A 775 9.40 42.52 -33.66
CA ASN A 775 9.46 43.63 -34.60
C ASN A 775 10.74 43.59 -35.45
N SER A 776 11.86 43.19 -34.86
CA SER A 776 13.12 43.04 -35.61
C SER A 776 13.07 41.85 -36.57
N TYR A 777 12.43 40.76 -36.19
CA TYR A 777 12.22 39.58 -37.04
C TYR A 777 11.28 39.88 -38.23
N VAL A 778 10.11 40.49 -37.97
CA VAL A 778 9.13 40.86 -39.03
C VAL A 778 9.72 41.74 -40.11
N LYS A 779 10.65 42.64 -39.76
CA LYS A 779 11.37 43.47 -40.74
C LYS A 779 12.28 42.68 -41.70
N LEU A 780 12.66 41.45 -41.32
CA LEU A 780 13.49 40.55 -42.12
C LEU A 780 12.65 39.44 -42.81
N GLU A 781 11.37 39.27 -42.45
CA GLU A 781 10.50 38.31 -43.12
C GLU A 781 10.37 38.70 -44.60
N PRO A 782 10.64 37.79 -45.57
CA PRO A 782 10.48 38.10 -46.96
C PRO A 782 9.04 38.55 -47.20
N LYS A 783 8.83 39.70 -47.79
CA LYS A 783 7.54 40.08 -48.36
C LYS A 783 7.18 39.01 -49.38
N MET A 784 6.21 38.13 -49.07
CA MET A 784 5.65 37.22 -50.04
C MET A 784 4.95 37.94 -51.16
#